data_00e2f726e69c1e9237a903a71f85f598
#
_entry.id   00e2f726e69c1e9237a903a71f85f598
#
_cell.length_a   1.000
_cell.length_b   1.000
_cell.length_c   1.000
_cell.angle_alpha   90.00
_cell.angle_beta   90.00
_cell.angle_gamma   90.00
#
_symmetry.space_group_name_H-M   'P 1'
#
loop_
_entity.id
_entity.type
_entity.pdbx_description
1 polymer ?
#
loop_
_entity_poly.entity_id
_entity_poly.type
_entity_poly.pdbx_seq_one_letter_code
_entity_poly.pdbx_strand_id
1 'polypeptide(L)'
;MKILLLSCCLFLSALPARADDQDTTKVRQIDLNEVVVQSFKQNRDLRLEPLSASSVTGTAIQNKNITSIKEFSSFIPNLFMPDYGSKLTSPVYIRGVGSKINAPSVGLYVDGIPYFEKSAFDFDFAEIDRVEVLRGPQGTLYGRNTMGGIINVYTKSPLKFQGMNASISNGTYGVRDYALSRYAKIGEKFGYSLSADYNRSDGYFTNTFTDKKADDQKSGSGRIRLEWQPTQQWSLGLMSSYDYSKQGGYPYAVCDSLTHKPGEVNYNDYSFYKRVLSTTGLTAEYKGTGYSLSSKTAFQYLSDHQGIDQDFSPASVYFARQDQKQKMFSEELNLKSTTANRYKWLFGAFGFWQGIDNTVILDYLAQKYTTRKFYDTPTYGFALYHQSTFDDLLFDGLSATVGIRYDYERASTDFVGFKDTEEKTEQSDAFYSKLKFSQVTPKFALQYLFPSSGILYATVTKGYKTGGFNTSFEREEDRSFRPETSWNYEIGGKHPFLDNRLRADIAFFWIDWKNQQISQTLPSGRGSMLTNAGRSESKGVEVSLQGNPVNGLMVQVNYGFTHATFKEYVDEKKKIDYSGNYLPMVPSHTFAVGADYTIPTPCSHIDRIMISTNFTGVGRIHWKEDNKVSQPFYGQLNGKVSITKGFATFAIWAKNITDTQYTAFYFESAGKGLAQSGRPFTIGGSVAIAL
;
A
#
# COMPACT_ATOMS: atom_id res chain seq x y z
N MET A 1 19.04 21.86 23.83
CA MET A 1 19.10 22.11 22.38
C MET A 1 20.46 22.56 21.85
N LYS A 2 21.39 23.07 22.66
CA LYS A 2 22.76 23.44 22.22
C LYS A 2 23.80 22.30 22.32
N ILE A 3 23.53 21.22 23.05
CA ILE A 3 24.46 20.10 23.27
C ILE A 3 24.35 19.03 22.17
N LEU A 4 23.22 18.92 21.48
CA LEU A 4 23.02 17.94 20.40
C LEU A 4 23.69 18.36 19.06
N LEU A 5 23.91 19.64 18.84
CA LEU A 5 24.58 20.16 17.64
C LEU A 5 26.12 20.02 17.68
N LEU A 6 26.71 19.94 18.84
CA LEU A 6 28.17 19.78 19.01
C LEU A 6 28.61 18.31 18.84
N SER A 7 27.73 17.34 19.09
CA SER A 7 28.04 15.92 18.96
C SER A 7 28.03 15.42 17.48
N CYS A 8 27.30 16.11 16.60
CA CYS A 8 27.28 15.77 15.16
C CYS A 8 28.53 16.25 14.40
N CYS A 9 29.19 17.31 14.88
CA CYS A 9 30.38 17.84 14.20
C CYS A 9 31.67 17.05 14.46
N LEU A 10 31.74 16.25 15.51
CA LEU A 10 32.95 15.51 15.90
C LEU A 10 33.10 14.14 15.21
N PHE A 11 32.07 13.65 14.52
CA PHE A 11 32.16 12.41 13.70
C PHE A 11 32.52 12.64 12.22
N LEU A 12 32.57 13.89 11.77
CA LEU A 12 32.87 14.24 10.37
C LEU A 12 34.37 14.36 10.05
N SER A 13 35.28 14.26 11.02
CA SER A 13 36.71 14.59 10.81
C SER A 13 37.63 13.38 10.61
N ALA A 14 37.13 12.15 10.46
CA ALA A 14 37.99 10.97 10.42
C ALA A 14 37.70 9.96 9.29
N LEU A 15 37.29 10.42 8.10
CA LEU A 15 37.20 9.52 6.94
C LEU A 15 37.94 10.16 5.74
N PRO A 16 38.96 9.49 5.18
CA PRO A 16 39.53 9.93 3.90
C PRO A 16 38.50 9.66 2.80
N ALA A 17 37.90 10.71 2.26
CA ALA A 17 37.11 10.64 1.05
C ALA A 17 38.04 10.33 -0.11
N ARG A 18 38.11 9.09 -0.55
CA ARG A 18 38.49 8.75 -1.91
C ARG A 18 37.23 8.92 -2.76
N ALA A 19 37.10 10.09 -3.36
CA ALA A 19 36.21 10.26 -4.50
C ALA A 19 36.84 9.50 -5.67
N ASP A 20 36.25 8.39 -6.05
CA ASP A 20 36.46 7.83 -7.37
C ASP A 20 35.87 8.85 -8.37
N ASP A 21 36.72 9.32 -9.27
CA ASP A 21 36.38 10.23 -10.36
C ASP A 21 35.45 9.50 -11.35
N GLN A 22 34.18 9.28 -10.94
CA GLN A 22 33.15 8.95 -11.89
C GLN A 22 32.79 10.23 -12.64
N ASP A 23 33.07 10.22 -13.94
CA ASP A 23 32.76 11.24 -14.92
C ASP A 23 31.28 11.69 -14.79
N THR A 24 31.04 12.67 -13.91
CA THR A 24 29.71 13.22 -13.56
C THR A 24 29.12 14.10 -14.67
N THR A 25 29.86 14.30 -15.78
CA THR A 25 29.46 15.18 -16.88
C THR A 25 28.57 14.47 -17.92
N LYS A 26 28.51 13.15 -17.93
CA LYS A 26 27.55 12.43 -18.78
C LYS A 26 26.19 12.47 -18.13
N VAL A 27 25.29 13.31 -18.68
CA VAL A 27 23.85 13.13 -18.47
C VAL A 27 23.57 11.66 -18.79
N ARG A 28 23.38 10.83 -17.75
CA ARG A 28 22.95 9.45 -17.96
C ARG A 28 21.64 9.54 -18.71
N GLN A 29 21.68 9.21 -19.99
CA GLN A 29 20.48 8.99 -20.77
C GLN A 29 19.70 7.94 -19.97
N ILE A 30 18.55 8.31 -19.40
CA ILE A 30 17.72 7.35 -18.69
C ILE A 30 17.21 6.41 -19.77
N ASP A 31 17.93 5.31 -19.98
CA ASP A 31 17.51 4.29 -20.87
C ASP A 31 16.27 3.64 -20.27
N LEU A 32 15.14 3.69 -20.98
CA LEU A 32 13.91 3.00 -20.58
C LEU A 32 14.12 1.48 -20.42
N ASN A 33 15.25 0.96 -20.90
CA ASN A 33 15.66 -0.44 -20.74
C ASN A 33 16.37 -0.74 -19.40
N GLU A 34 16.79 0.26 -18.62
CA GLU A 34 17.68 0.06 -17.47
C GLU A 34 16.96 -0.56 -16.23
N VAL A 35 15.63 -0.68 -16.26
CA VAL A 35 14.88 -1.29 -15.16
C VAL A 35 14.46 -2.71 -15.52
N VAL A 36 15.39 -3.64 -15.49
CA VAL A 36 15.04 -5.08 -15.48
C VAL A 36 14.47 -5.41 -14.10
N VAL A 37 13.15 -5.40 -14.02
CA VAL A 37 12.42 -5.70 -12.81
C VAL A 37 12.13 -7.18 -12.76
N GLN A 38 12.89 -7.93 -11.96
CA GLN A 38 12.58 -9.33 -11.67
C GLN A 38 11.61 -9.38 -10.50
N SER A 39 10.40 -9.86 -10.73
CA SER A 39 9.46 -10.16 -9.65
C SER A 39 10.04 -11.24 -8.73
N PHE A 40 9.84 -11.11 -7.42
CA PHE A 40 10.36 -12.02 -6.39
C PHE A 40 10.11 -13.52 -6.69
N LYS A 41 8.95 -13.84 -7.27
CA LYS A 41 8.57 -15.24 -7.55
C LYS A 41 8.84 -15.68 -9.00
N GLN A 42 9.16 -14.76 -9.90
CA GLN A 42 9.30 -15.02 -11.32
C GLN A 42 10.71 -14.64 -11.79
N ASN A 43 11.26 -15.42 -12.73
CA ASN A 43 12.58 -15.16 -13.32
C ASN A 43 12.51 -14.31 -14.61
N ARG A 44 11.38 -13.68 -14.88
CA ARG A 44 11.18 -12.84 -16.07
C ARG A 44 11.17 -11.36 -15.71
N ASP A 45 11.53 -10.55 -16.68
CA ASP A 45 11.28 -9.12 -16.64
C ASP A 45 9.77 -8.87 -16.48
N LEU A 46 9.37 -8.05 -15.48
CA LEU A 46 7.97 -7.69 -15.24
C LEU A 46 7.29 -7.12 -16.49
N ARG A 47 8.08 -6.50 -17.38
CA ARG A 47 7.62 -5.96 -18.64
C ARG A 47 7.13 -7.03 -19.60
N LEU A 48 7.72 -8.24 -19.53
CA LEU A 48 7.38 -9.39 -20.36
C LEU A 48 6.40 -10.35 -19.67
N GLU A 49 5.91 -10.01 -18.49
CA GLU A 49 4.90 -10.82 -17.80
C GLU A 49 3.50 -10.52 -18.33
N PRO A 50 2.68 -11.57 -18.56
CA PRO A 50 1.31 -11.45 -19.06
C PRO A 50 0.35 -10.97 -17.96
N LEU A 51 0.51 -9.73 -17.50
CA LEU A 51 -0.33 -9.08 -16.51
C LEU A 51 -0.13 -7.56 -16.54
N SER A 52 -1.11 -6.81 -16.08
CA SER A 52 -0.98 -5.37 -15.84
C SER A 52 -0.11 -5.11 -14.63
N ALA A 53 0.97 -4.37 -14.82
CA ALA A 53 1.89 -4.00 -13.76
C ALA A 53 2.38 -2.58 -13.93
N SER A 54 2.70 -1.93 -12.82
CA SER A 54 3.42 -0.66 -12.79
C SER A 54 4.59 -0.78 -11.83
N SER A 55 5.75 -0.22 -12.23
CA SER A 55 6.94 -0.15 -11.38
C SER A 55 7.39 1.30 -11.29
N VAL A 56 7.63 1.79 -10.07
CA VAL A 56 8.15 3.13 -9.80
C VAL A 56 9.42 2.99 -8.99
N THR A 57 10.52 3.52 -9.52
CA THR A 57 11.84 3.45 -8.88
C THR A 57 11.95 4.41 -7.70
N GLY A 58 12.87 4.13 -6.76
CA GLY A 58 13.18 5.02 -5.64
C GLY A 58 13.61 6.42 -6.10
N THR A 59 14.32 6.52 -7.22
CA THR A 59 14.68 7.82 -7.83
C THR A 59 13.44 8.60 -8.27
N ALA A 60 12.48 7.95 -8.94
CA ALA A 60 11.24 8.61 -9.35
C ALA A 60 10.38 9.04 -8.14
N ILE A 61 10.37 8.23 -7.07
CA ILE A 61 9.74 8.57 -5.78
C ILE A 61 10.36 9.85 -5.20
N GLN A 62 11.68 9.92 -5.15
CA GLN A 62 12.40 11.09 -4.63
C GLN A 62 12.20 12.33 -5.52
N ASN A 63 12.26 12.18 -6.85
CA ASN A 63 12.08 13.29 -7.80
C ASN A 63 10.68 13.92 -7.67
N LYS A 64 9.66 13.11 -7.48
CA LYS A 64 8.26 13.54 -7.33
C LYS A 64 7.89 13.92 -5.90
N ASN A 65 8.84 13.86 -4.96
CA ASN A 65 8.62 14.12 -3.53
C ASN A 65 7.45 13.29 -2.93
N ILE A 66 7.36 12.01 -3.33
CA ILE A 66 6.36 11.08 -2.79
C ILE A 66 6.85 10.60 -1.43
N THR A 67 6.08 10.81 -0.38
CA THR A 67 6.45 10.50 1.00
C THR A 67 5.62 9.37 1.62
N SER A 68 4.53 8.97 0.98
CA SER A 68 3.65 7.90 1.48
C SER A 68 3.07 7.05 0.36
N ILE A 69 2.59 5.86 0.72
CA ILE A 69 1.91 4.97 -0.23
C ILE A 69 0.59 5.57 -0.74
N LYS A 70 -0.06 6.43 0.03
CA LYS A 70 -1.27 7.16 -0.41
C LYS A 70 -0.95 8.10 -1.58
N GLU A 71 0.13 8.88 -1.46
CA GLU A 71 0.58 9.75 -2.56
C GLU A 71 1.03 8.94 -3.77
N PHE A 72 1.72 7.81 -3.53
CA PHE A 72 2.13 6.88 -4.58
C PHE A 72 0.92 6.34 -5.37
N SER A 73 -0.21 6.08 -4.71
CA SER A 73 -1.40 5.53 -5.35
C SER A 73 -1.92 6.38 -6.51
N SER A 74 -1.76 7.69 -6.43
CA SER A 74 -2.22 8.64 -7.46
C SER A 74 -1.51 8.49 -8.81
N PHE A 75 -0.35 7.81 -8.86
CA PHE A 75 0.45 7.60 -10.08
C PHE A 75 0.14 6.28 -10.79
N ILE A 76 -0.65 5.41 -10.20
CA ILE A 76 -0.92 4.07 -10.72
C ILE A 76 -2.36 4.00 -11.26
N PRO A 77 -2.58 3.56 -12.51
CA PRO A 77 -3.92 3.41 -13.05
C PRO A 77 -4.80 2.52 -12.18
N ASN A 78 -6.02 2.96 -11.91
CA ASN A 78 -7.05 2.25 -11.13
C ASN A 78 -6.61 1.81 -9.73
N LEU A 79 -5.58 2.43 -9.15
CA LEU A 79 -5.21 2.31 -7.74
C LEU A 79 -5.70 3.55 -7.00
N PHE A 80 -6.40 3.35 -5.90
CA PHE A 80 -6.91 4.41 -5.05
C PHE A 80 -6.80 4.07 -3.58
N MET A 81 -6.28 5.00 -2.79
CA MET A 81 -6.19 4.91 -1.33
C MET A 81 -6.81 6.19 -0.73
N PRO A 82 -8.05 6.16 -0.25
CA PRO A 82 -8.68 7.31 0.41
C PRO A 82 -7.94 7.65 1.72
N ASP A 83 -7.91 8.92 2.07
CA ASP A 83 -7.37 9.39 3.35
C ASP A 83 -8.42 9.24 4.45
N TYR A 84 -8.33 8.17 5.22
CA TYR A 84 -9.29 7.77 6.26
C TYR A 84 -9.01 8.39 7.63
N GLY A 85 -8.20 9.43 7.72
CA GLY A 85 -7.92 10.17 8.94
C GLY A 85 -6.87 9.57 9.87
N SER A 86 -6.51 8.31 9.71
CA SER A 86 -5.42 7.70 10.47
C SER A 86 -4.73 6.56 9.72
N LYS A 87 -3.52 6.20 10.15
CA LYS A 87 -2.76 5.06 9.59
C LYS A 87 -3.39 3.69 9.94
N LEU A 88 -4.29 3.60 10.92
CA LEU A 88 -4.96 2.35 11.28
C LEU A 88 -5.72 1.75 10.09
N THR A 89 -6.48 2.59 9.41
CA THR A 89 -7.30 2.15 8.30
C THR A 89 -6.73 2.72 7.02
N SER A 90 -5.98 1.91 6.31
CA SER A 90 -5.43 2.23 5.00
C SER A 90 -6.10 1.34 3.95
N PRO A 91 -7.36 1.64 3.55
CA PRO A 91 -8.05 0.86 2.54
C PRO A 91 -7.40 1.07 1.19
N VAL A 92 -7.13 -0.02 0.49
CA VAL A 92 -6.54 -0.02 -0.85
C VAL A 92 -7.56 -0.59 -1.82
N TYR A 93 -7.81 0.13 -2.90
CA TYR A 93 -8.68 -0.29 -4.00
C TYR A 93 -7.89 -0.37 -5.28
N ILE A 94 -7.93 -1.52 -5.95
CA ILE A 94 -7.39 -1.72 -7.30
C ILE A 94 -8.53 -2.21 -8.19
N ARG A 95 -8.79 -1.51 -9.31
CA ARG A 95 -9.88 -1.86 -10.24
C ARG A 95 -11.25 -1.95 -9.55
N GLY A 96 -11.48 -1.14 -8.52
CA GLY A 96 -12.69 -1.16 -7.71
C GLY A 96 -12.75 -2.26 -6.66
N VAL A 97 -11.81 -3.22 -6.67
CA VAL A 97 -11.73 -4.27 -5.66
C VAL A 97 -10.93 -3.77 -4.46
N GLY A 98 -11.59 -3.66 -3.33
CA GLY A 98 -11.00 -3.13 -2.09
C GLY A 98 -11.78 -3.54 -0.85
N SER A 99 -11.33 -3.10 0.32
CA SER A 99 -11.97 -3.42 1.60
C SER A 99 -11.83 -2.24 2.56
N LYS A 100 -12.97 -1.74 3.05
CA LYS A 100 -13.01 -0.66 4.06
C LYS A 100 -12.60 -1.16 5.44
N ILE A 101 -13.15 -2.29 5.90
CA ILE A 101 -12.92 -2.88 7.24
C ILE A 101 -12.40 -4.31 7.14
N ASN A 102 -11.80 -4.80 8.23
CA ASN A 102 -11.19 -6.14 8.33
C ASN A 102 -10.05 -6.37 7.31
N ALA A 103 -9.79 -7.61 6.92
CA ALA A 103 -8.67 -7.99 6.05
C ALA A 103 -8.63 -7.20 4.74
N PRO A 104 -7.44 -6.85 4.21
CA PRO A 104 -7.30 -6.18 2.93
C PRO A 104 -7.71 -7.08 1.75
N SER A 105 -8.10 -6.48 0.62
CA SER A 105 -8.33 -7.19 -0.65
C SER A 105 -7.14 -7.09 -1.60
N VAL A 106 -6.13 -6.28 -1.24
CA VAL A 106 -4.86 -6.09 -1.94
C VAL A 106 -3.74 -6.52 -1.00
N GLY A 107 -2.84 -7.36 -1.48
CA GLY A 107 -1.70 -7.83 -0.70
C GLY A 107 -0.59 -6.80 -0.63
N LEU A 108 0.09 -6.69 0.51
CA LEU A 108 1.32 -5.93 0.69
C LEU A 108 2.47 -6.88 1.00
N TYR A 109 3.57 -6.71 0.27
CA TYR A 109 4.82 -7.44 0.49
C TYR A 109 5.98 -6.47 0.56
N VAL A 110 6.83 -6.58 1.58
CA VAL A 110 8.09 -5.83 1.67
C VAL A 110 9.24 -6.83 1.65
N ASP A 111 10.11 -6.72 0.66
CA ASP A 111 11.19 -7.68 0.37
C ASP A 111 10.70 -9.15 0.32
N GLY A 112 9.45 -9.34 -0.14
CA GLY A 112 8.74 -10.61 -0.25
C GLY A 112 8.15 -11.14 1.06
N ILE A 113 8.17 -10.40 2.15
CA ILE A 113 7.48 -10.72 3.41
C ILE A 113 6.06 -10.20 3.34
N PRO A 114 5.02 -11.04 3.54
CA PRO A 114 3.62 -10.60 3.49
C PRO A 114 3.22 -9.82 4.75
N TYR A 115 2.37 -8.80 4.56
CA TYR A 115 1.71 -8.04 5.63
C TYR A 115 0.20 -8.23 5.53
N PHE A 116 -0.42 -8.75 6.58
CA PHE A 116 -1.84 -9.12 6.54
C PHE A 116 -2.77 -8.03 7.12
N GLU A 117 -2.24 -7.12 7.94
CA GLU A 117 -3.03 -6.06 8.54
C GLU A 117 -2.97 -4.75 7.75
N LYS A 118 -4.10 -4.08 7.59
CA LYS A 118 -4.19 -2.80 6.86
C LYS A 118 -3.40 -1.67 7.51
N SER A 119 -3.28 -1.68 8.82
CA SER A 119 -2.49 -0.69 9.56
C SER A 119 -1.01 -0.71 9.18
N ALA A 120 -0.52 -1.83 8.61
CA ALA A 120 0.85 -1.92 8.09
C ALA A 120 1.05 -1.28 6.71
N PHE A 121 -0.02 -0.90 6.00
CA PHE A 121 0.07 -0.40 4.62
C PHE A 121 0.54 1.06 4.51
N ASP A 122 0.40 1.87 5.54
CA ASP A 122 0.88 3.26 5.53
C ASP A 122 2.20 3.36 6.30
N PHE A 123 3.30 3.12 5.60
CA PHE A 123 4.67 3.22 6.10
C PHE A 123 5.47 4.29 5.34
N ASP A 124 6.58 4.70 5.91
CA ASP A 124 7.43 5.74 5.34
C ASP A 124 8.35 5.19 4.24
N PHE A 125 8.59 5.97 3.17
CA PHE A 125 9.29 5.56 1.95
C PHE A 125 10.82 5.71 2.03
N ALA A 126 11.43 5.53 3.20
CA ALA A 126 12.89 5.54 3.31
C ALA A 126 13.50 4.28 2.66
N GLU A 127 14.60 4.48 1.91
CA GLU A 127 15.46 3.40 1.39
C GLU A 127 14.80 2.43 0.39
N ILE A 128 13.78 2.89 -0.30
CA ILE A 128 13.11 2.11 -1.34
C ILE A 128 13.95 2.10 -2.62
N ASP A 129 14.18 0.91 -3.16
CA ASP A 129 14.72 0.70 -4.49
C ASP A 129 13.62 0.89 -5.54
N ARG A 130 12.48 0.23 -5.34
CA ARG A 130 11.29 0.35 -6.18
C ARG A 130 10.03 -0.17 -5.50
N VAL A 131 8.90 0.26 -6.01
CA VAL A 131 7.57 -0.29 -5.69
C VAL A 131 6.94 -0.82 -6.97
N GLU A 132 6.46 -2.05 -6.91
CA GLU A 132 5.72 -2.71 -7.99
C GLU A 132 4.27 -2.91 -7.58
N VAL A 133 3.35 -2.57 -8.47
CA VAL A 133 1.92 -2.83 -8.30
C VAL A 133 1.47 -3.78 -9.41
N LEU A 134 1.07 -4.98 -9.03
CA LEU A 134 0.45 -5.96 -9.93
C LEU A 134 -1.06 -5.85 -9.77
N ARG A 135 -1.75 -5.48 -10.86
CA ARG A 135 -3.20 -5.25 -10.84
C ARG A 135 -3.96 -6.49 -11.28
N GLY A 136 -5.13 -6.71 -10.70
CA GLY A 136 -5.91 -7.94 -10.85
C GLY A 136 -5.43 -9.07 -9.93
N PRO A 137 -6.22 -10.12 -9.77
CA PRO A 137 -5.96 -11.18 -8.80
C PRO A 137 -4.62 -11.88 -8.98
N GLN A 138 -3.89 -12.01 -7.88
CA GLN A 138 -2.59 -12.69 -7.82
C GLN A 138 -2.66 -13.94 -6.90
N GLY A 139 -3.86 -14.53 -6.77
CA GLY A 139 -4.13 -15.63 -5.84
C GLY A 139 -3.23 -16.85 -6.04
N THR A 140 -2.86 -17.18 -7.28
CA THR A 140 -2.07 -18.39 -7.59
C THR A 140 -0.67 -18.37 -6.99
N LEU A 141 0.02 -17.24 -6.99
CA LEU A 141 1.37 -17.15 -6.43
C LEU A 141 1.39 -16.57 -5.00
N TYR A 142 0.47 -15.67 -4.67
CA TYR A 142 0.51 -14.90 -3.43
C TYR A 142 -0.60 -15.30 -2.43
N GLY A 143 -1.67 -15.97 -2.88
CA GLY A 143 -2.70 -16.55 -2.03
C GLY A 143 -3.70 -15.52 -1.49
N ARG A 144 -3.90 -15.57 -0.16
CA ARG A 144 -4.91 -14.78 0.55
C ARG A 144 -4.79 -13.27 0.33
N ASN A 145 -5.94 -12.60 0.35
CA ASN A 145 -6.03 -11.15 0.33
C ASN A 145 -5.38 -10.46 -0.89
N THR A 146 -5.34 -11.15 -2.03
CA THR A 146 -4.74 -10.67 -3.28
C THR A 146 -5.75 -10.59 -4.43
N MET A 147 -7.02 -10.38 -4.09
CA MET A 147 -8.14 -10.37 -5.01
C MET A 147 -8.14 -9.14 -5.93
N GLY A 148 -7.74 -7.98 -5.42
CA GLY A 148 -7.58 -6.76 -6.22
C GLY A 148 -6.21 -6.66 -6.90
N GLY A 149 -5.19 -7.27 -6.30
CA GLY A 149 -3.79 -7.18 -6.73
C GLY A 149 -2.82 -7.24 -5.58
N ILE A 150 -1.58 -6.86 -5.84
CA ILE A 150 -0.52 -6.77 -4.82
C ILE A 150 0.33 -5.52 -5.00
N ILE A 151 0.88 -5.06 -3.89
CA ILE A 151 1.92 -4.03 -3.82
C ILE A 151 3.19 -4.70 -3.29
N ASN A 152 4.24 -4.75 -4.10
CA ASN A 152 5.56 -5.24 -3.72
C ASN A 152 6.50 -4.05 -3.52
N VAL A 153 7.09 -3.96 -2.34
CA VAL A 153 8.10 -2.95 -2.01
C VAL A 153 9.45 -3.65 -1.89
N TYR A 154 10.43 -3.13 -2.60
CA TYR A 154 11.80 -3.62 -2.55
C TYR A 154 12.71 -2.55 -1.96
N THR A 155 13.52 -2.92 -0.98
CA THR A 155 14.51 -2.03 -0.39
C THR A 155 15.86 -2.20 -1.05
N LYS A 156 16.72 -1.19 -0.96
CA LYS A 156 18.05 -1.22 -1.59
C LYS A 156 18.94 -2.31 -0.99
N SER A 157 19.59 -3.09 -1.85
CA SER A 157 20.53 -4.14 -1.44
C SER A 157 21.90 -3.54 -1.12
N PRO A 158 22.50 -3.83 0.05
CA PRO A 158 23.85 -3.37 0.40
C PRO A 158 24.97 -4.01 -0.43
N LEU A 159 24.69 -5.07 -1.17
CA LEU A 159 25.65 -5.64 -2.14
C LEU A 159 25.65 -4.89 -3.47
N LYS A 160 24.55 -4.17 -3.80
CA LYS A 160 24.40 -3.41 -5.06
C LYS A 160 24.64 -1.91 -4.88
N PHE A 161 24.24 -1.36 -3.74
CA PHE A 161 24.35 0.06 -3.42
C PHE A 161 25.43 0.25 -2.36
N GLN A 162 26.23 1.30 -2.52
CA GLN A 162 27.25 1.72 -1.57
C GLN A 162 27.09 3.21 -1.29
N GLY A 163 27.57 3.66 -0.14
CA GLY A 163 27.56 5.07 0.18
C GLY A 163 26.73 5.43 1.41
N MET A 164 26.58 6.71 1.64
CA MET A 164 25.77 7.30 2.69
C MET A 164 24.83 8.35 2.10
N ASN A 165 23.55 8.29 2.49
CA ASN A 165 22.57 9.30 2.12
C ASN A 165 22.03 9.96 3.38
N ALA A 166 21.94 11.29 3.37
CA ALA A 166 21.27 12.06 4.42
C ALA A 166 20.33 13.07 3.76
N SER A 167 19.14 13.28 4.30
CA SER A 167 18.21 14.29 3.82
C SER A 167 17.48 14.97 4.96
N ILE A 168 17.22 16.25 4.77
CA ILE A 168 16.43 17.11 5.65
C ILE A 168 15.44 17.86 4.77
N SER A 169 14.16 17.78 5.10
CA SER A 169 13.08 18.51 4.44
C SER A 169 12.20 19.18 5.47
N ASN A 170 11.86 20.45 5.23
CA ASN A 170 10.96 21.21 6.08
C ASN A 170 9.94 21.96 5.21
N GLY A 171 8.72 22.07 5.70
CA GLY A 171 7.62 22.71 4.97
C GLY A 171 6.60 23.39 5.87
N THR A 172 5.60 23.98 5.24
CA THR A 172 4.43 24.56 5.91
C THR A 172 3.73 23.48 6.75
N TYR A 173 2.88 23.87 7.69
CA TYR A 173 2.20 23.00 8.65
C TYR A 173 3.15 22.16 9.54
N GLY A 174 4.37 22.67 9.74
CA GLY A 174 5.39 22.02 10.56
C GLY A 174 5.87 20.67 10.00
N VAL A 175 5.74 20.45 8.69
CA VAL A 175 6.27 19.26 8.01
C VAL A 175 7.78 19.22 8.15
N ARG A 176 8.31 18.10 8.65
CA ARG A 176 9.73 17.82 8.85
C ARG A 176 9.99 16.36 8.55
N ASP A 177 10.83 16.11 7.55
CA ASP A 177 11.22 14.76 7.14
C ASP A 177 12.74 14.68 7.18
N TYR A 178 13.29 13.80 7.98
CA TYR A 178 14.72 13.58 8.16
C TYR A 178 15.03 12.13 7.90
N ALA A 179 16.02 11.84 7.07
CA ALA A 179 16.43 10.48 6.79
C ALA A 179 17.95 10.38 6.73
N LEU A 180 18.47 9.24 7.18
CA LEU A 180 19.88 8.89 7.13
C LEU A 180 20.01 7.41 6.78
N SER A 181 20.93 7.09 5.87
CA SER A 181 21.25 5.71 5.53
C SER A 181 22.71 5.51 5.18
N ARG A 182 23.21 4.32 5.49
CA ARG A 182 24.55 3.85 5.13
C ARG A 182 24.47 2.48 4.51
N TYR A 183 25.16 2.32 3.36
CA TYR A 183 25.35 1.04 2.67
C TYR A 183 26.83 0.79 2.54
N ALA A 184 27.30 -0.40 2.91
CA ALA A 184 28.70 -0.75 2.80
C ALA A 184 28.89 -2.25 2.56
N LYS A 185 30.01 -2.59 1.94
CA LYS A 185 30.53 -3.96 1.80
C LYS A 185 31.72 -4.20 2.70
N ILE A 186 31.86 -5.43 3.14
CA ILE A 186 33.08 -5.96 3.74
C ILE A 186 33.58 -7.08 2.82
N GLY A 187 34.61 -6.78 2.05
CA GLY A 187 34.99 -7.58 0.90
C GLY A 187 33.89 -7.61 -0.17
N GLU A 188 33.92 -8.61 -1.05
CA GLU A 188 32.93 -8.74 -2.14
C GLU A 188 31.70 -9.55 -1.76
N LYS A 189 31.71 -10.23 -0.62
CA LYS A 189 30.71 -11.25 -0.25
C LYS A 189 29.73 -10.82 0.82
N PHE A 190 30.03 -9.80 1.61
CA PHE A 190 29.20 -9.36 2.71
C PHE A 190 28.85 -7.89 2.58
N GLY A 191 27.55 -7.59 2.64
CA GLY A 191 27.03 -6.23 2.64
C GLY A 191 26.17 -5.97 3.85
N TYR A 192 26.19 -4.72 4.34
CA TYR A 192 25.28 -4.26 5.38
C TYR A 192 24.71 -2.90 5.05
N SER A 193 23.48 -2.65 5.47
CA SER A 193 22.89 -1.32 5.48
C SER A 193 22.22 -1.01 6.81
N LEU A 194 22.28 0.26 7.16
CA LEU A 194 21.57 0.86 8.29
C LEU A 194 20.81 2.06 7.79
N SER A 195 19.54 2.19 8.15
CA SER A 195 18.75 3.38 7.85
C SER A 195 17.89 3.79 9.03
N ALA A 196 17.63 5.07 9.12
CA ALA A 196 16.70 5.66 10.07
C ALA A 196 16.01 6.86 9.43
N ASP A 197 14.74 7.05 9.74
CA ASP A 197 13.97 8.21 9.35
C ASP A 197 13.13 8.74 10.52
N TYR A 198 12.78 10.01 10.42
CA TYR A 198 11.89 10.69 11.32
C TYR A 198 11.01 11.66 10.54
N ASN A 199 9.70 11.54 10.72
CA ASN A 199 8.70 12.38 10.07
C ASN A 199 7.82 13.05 11.13
N ARG A 200 7.50 14.32 10.92
CA ARG A 200 6.60 15.10 11.77
C ARG A 200 5.78 16.06 10.93
N SER A 201 4.52 16.24 11.32
CA SER A 201 3.65 17.34 10.90
C SER A 201 2.92 17.88 12.12
N ASP A 202 2.75 19.19 12.19
CA ASP A 202 1.96 19.80 13.25
C ASP A 202 0.46 19.68 13.00
N GLY A 203 0.05 19.24 11.80
CA GLY A 203 -1.33 19.01 11.36
C GLY A 203 -1.89 20.12 10.49
N TYR A 204 -2.87 19.76 9.65
CA TYR A 204 -3.49 20.65 8.67
C TYR A 204 -4.77 21.26 9.20
N PHE A 205 -5.54 20.51 10.01
CA PHE A 205 -6.90 20.88 10.44
C PHE A 205 -6.90 21.28 11.92
N THR A 206 -7.49 22.45 12.21
CA THR A 206 -7.65 22.93 13.59
C THR A 206 -9.01 22.49 14.10
N ASN A 207 -9.03 21.86 15.28
CA ASN A 207 -10.26 21.60 16.01
C ASN A 207 -10.66 22.87 16.78
N THR A 208 -11.76 23.51 16.37
CA THR A 208 -12.22 24.79 16.88
C THR A 208 -12.70 24.73 18.34
N PHE A 209 -13.07 23.55 18.85
CA PHE A 209 -13.43 23.35 20.25
C PHE A 209 -12.20 23.42 21.18
N THR A 210 -11.10 22.81 20.75
CA THR A 210 -9.88 22.68 21.59
C THR A 210 -8.80 23.69 21.25
N ASP A 211 -8.95 24.43 20.14
CA ASP A 211 -7.94 25.31 19.54
C ASP A 211 -6.59 24.59 19.28
N LYS A 212 -6.65 23.29 18.96
CA LYS A 212 -5.49 22.45 18.66
C LYS A 212 -5.62 21.78 17.31
N LYS A 213 -4.49 21.37 16.76
CA LYS A 213 -4.49 20.53 15.53
C LYS A 213 -5.05 19.15 15.84
N ALA A 214 -5.98 18.69 14.99
CA ALA A 214 -6.63 17.39 15.13
C ALA A 214 -5.79 16.24 14.54
N ASP A 215 -4.92 16.54 13.57
CA ASP A 215 -4.21 15.56 12.74
C ASP A 215 -2.68 15.71 12.81
N ASP A 216 -2.15 16.14 13.96
CA ASP A 216 -0.71 16.16 14.21
C ASP A 216 -0.12 14.74 14.07
N GLN A 217 1.10 14.64 13.55
CA GLN A 217 1.74 13.35 13.31
C GLN A 217 3.22 13.37 13.71
N LYS A 218 3.66 12.25 14.27
CA LYS A 218 5.08 11.93 14.50
C LYS A 218 5.28 10.45 14.16
N SER A 219 6.26 10.15 13.32
CA SER A 219 6.67 8.78 13.04
C SER A 219 8.19 8.70 12.91
N GLY A 220 8.71 7.52 13.05
CA GLY A 220 10.10 7.22 12.78
C GLY A 220 10.29 5.75 12.59
N SER A 221 11.22 5.40 11.73
CA SER A 221 11.58 4.02 11.47
C SER A 221 13.08 3.80 11.49
N GLY A 222 13.46 2.55 11.70
CA GLY A 222 14.83 2.09 11.58
C GLY A 222 14.87 0.74 10.91
N ARG A 223 15.89 0.50 10.07
CA ARG A 223 16.09 -0.77 9.37
C ARG A 223 17.54 -1.16 9.35
N ILE A 224 17.78 -2.46 9.54
CA ILE A 224 19.08 -3.13 9.36
C ILE A 224 18.88 -4.19 8.27
N ARG A 225 19.80 -4.26 7.31
CA ARG A 225 19.85 -5.33 6.32
C ARG A 225 21.28 -5.85 6.20
N LEU A 226 21.42 -7.15 6.28
CA LEU A 226 22.67 -7.88 6.09
C LEU A 226 22.48 -8.83 4.92
N GLU A 227 23.46 -8.87 4.02
CA GLU A 227 23.49 -9.81 2.90
C GLU A 227 24.86 -10.48 2.83
N TRP A 228 24.86 -11.80 2.71
CA TRP A 228 26.06 -12.58 2.64
C TRP A 228 26.00 -13.61 1.52
N GLN A 229 27.01 -13.58 0.63
CA GLN A 229 27.21 -14.52 -0.47
C GLN A 229 28.47 -15.34 -0.23
N PRO A 230 28.43 -16.37 0.66
CA PRO A 230 29.60 -17.17 0.98
C PRO A 230 30.19 -17.86 -0.25
N THR A 231 29.36 -18.29 -1.18
CA THR A 231 29.71 -18.90 -2.46
C THR A 231 28.87 -18.31 -3.59
N GLN A 232 29.14 -18.65 -4.84
CA GLN A 232 28.31 -18.27 -5.99
C GLN A 232 26.92 -18.91 -5.95
N GLN A 233 26.76 -20.01 -5.22
CA GLN A 233 25.51 -20.76 -5.10
C GLN A 233 24.64 -20.26 -3.95
N TRP A 234 25.21 -19.81 -2.85
CA TRP A 234 24.48 -19.43 -1.64
C TRP A 234 24.38 -17.92 -1.48
N SER A 235 23.15 -17.46 -1.23
CA SER A 235 22.86 -16.08 -0.81
C SER A 235 22.01 -16.13 0.46
N LEU A 236 22.47 -15.46 1.51
CA LEU A 236 21.79 -15.35 2.80
C LEU A 236 21.50 -13.89 3.09
N GLY A 237 20.31 -13.62 3.63
CA GLY A 237 19.88 -12.28 3.99
C GLY A 237 19.19 -12.24 5.34
N LEU A 238 19.46 -11.19 6.11
CA LEU A 238 18.73 -10.82 7.31
C LEU A 238 18.23 -9.38 7.12
N MET A 239 16.96 -9.16 7.34
CA MET A 239 16.37 -7.83 7.41
C MET A 239 15.62 -7.71 8.73
N SER A 240 15.81 -6.61 9.45
CA SER A 240 15.01 -6.25 10.62
C SER A 240 14.63 -4.79 10.55
N SER A 241 13.35 -4.50 10.79
CA SER A 241 12.81 -3.14 10.79
C SER A 241 11.95 -2.90 12.00
N TYR A 242 11.94 -1.65 12.45
CA TYR A 242 11.10 -1.13 13.52
C TYR A 242 10.49 0.18 13.05
N ASP A 243 9.17 0.32 13.16
CA ASP A 243 8.41 1.51 12.83
C ASP A 243 7.55 1.91 14.04
N TYR A 244 7.61 3.18 14.39
CA TYR A 244 6.76 3.80 15.40
C TYR A 244 6.02 4.98 14.81
N SER A 245 4.70 5.03 15.04
CA SER A 245 3.87 6.16 14.63
C SER A 245 2.95 6.57 15.78
N LYS A 246 2.85 7.88 16.00
CA LYS A 246 1.86 8.53 16.87
C LYS A 246 1.25 9.68 16.11
N GLN A 247 -0.07 9.74 16.04
CA GLN A 247 -0.78 10.83 15.38
C GLN A 247 -2.04 11.17 16.17
N GLY A 248 -2.45 12.43 16.10
CA GLY A 248 -3.84 12.81 16.16
C GLY A 248 -4.56 12.19 14.97
N GLY A 249 -5.84 12.08 15.01
CA GLY A 249 -6.53 11.43 13.92
C GLY A 249 -7.97 11.84 13.82
N TYR A 250 -8.53 11.47 12.67
CA TYR A 250 -9.95 11.61 12.44
C TYR A 250 -10.44 13.07 12.46
N PRO A 251 -9.83 13.98 11.63
CA PRO A 251 -10.26 15.37 11.55
C PRO A 251 -11.59 15.48 10.78
N TYR A 252 -12.60 14.75 11.27
CA TYR A 252 -13.91 14.73 10.69
C TYR A 252 -14.73 15.93 11.17
N ALA A 253 -15.47 16.49 10.24
CA ALA A 253 -16.40 17.56 10.50
C ALA A 253 -17.81 17.14 10.10
N VAL A 254 -18.82 17.66 10.79
CA VAL A 254 -20.22 17.50 10.39
C VAL A 254 -20.42 18.23 9.06
N CYS A 255 -21.02 17.54 8.10
CA CYS A 255 -21.30 18.09 6.79
C CYS A 255 -22.56 18.97 6.80
N ASP A 256 -22.55 19.99 5.95
CA ASP A 256 -23.78 20.68 5.56
C ASP A 256 -24.76 19.69 4.92
N SER A 257 -26.02 19.73 5.35
CA SER A 257 -27.03 18.74 4.97
C SER A 257 -27.45 18.81 3.49
N LEU A 258 -27.23 19.93 2.81
CA LEU A 258 -27.60 20.14 1.41
C LEU A 258 -26.43 19.90 0.45
N THR A 259 -25.28 20.44 0.80
CA THR A 259 -24.09 20.38 -0.07
C THR A 259 -23.18 19.19 0.21
N HIS A 260 -23.35 18.52 1.35
CA HIS A 260 -22.49 17.45 1.86
C HIS A 260 -21.01 17.84 1.98
N LYS A 261 -20.70 19.13 2.00
CA LYS A 261 -19.34 19.61 2.23
C LYS A 261 -19.02 19.59 3.72
N PRO A 262 -17.79 19.25 4.10
CA PRO A 262 -17.36 19.28 5.49
C PRO A 262 -17.38 20.72 6.03
N GLY A 263 -17.89 20.88 7.25
CA GLY A 263 -17.76 22.09 8.03
C GLY A 263 -16.41 22.20 8.74
N GLU A 264 -16.41 22.85 9.91
CA GLU A 264 -15.23 22.94 10.77
C GLU A 264 -15.11 21.69 11.65
N VAL A 265 -13.87 21.25 11.90
CA VAL A 265 -13.59 20.22 12.89
C VAL A 265 -13.88 20.79 14.27
N ASN A 266 -14.86 20.23 14.99
CA ASN A 266 -15.36 20.78 16.25
C ASN A 266 -15.89 19.66 17.15
N TYR A 267 -14.98 19.04 17.95
CA TYR A 267 -15.31 17.97 18.89
C TYR A 267 -14.46 18.06 20.16
N ASN A 268 -14.99 17.52 21.28
CA ASN A 268 -14.42 17.69 22.62
C ASN A 268 -13.32 16.68 22.95
N ASP A 269 -13.42 15.42 22.53
CA ASP A 269 -12.51 14.37 22.94
C ASP A 269 -11.37 14.16 21.93
N TYR A 270 -10.12 14.19 22.40
CA TYR A 270 -8.96 14.03 21.51
C TYR A 270 -8.88 12.63 20.89
N SER A 271 -9.04 12.58 19.60
CA SER A 271 -8.89 11.35 18.82
C SER A 271 -7.42 11.12 18.46
N PHE A 272 -6.96 9.88 18.59
CA PHE A 272 -5.55 9.54 18.38
C PHE A 272 -5.35 8.13 17.83
N TYR A 273 -4.17 7.92 17.26
CA TYR A 273 -3.67 6.60 16.86
C TYR A 273 -2.18 6.46 17.17
N LYS A 274 -1.79 5.29 17.69
CA LYS A 274 -0.39 4.91 17.93
C LYS A 274 -0.16 3.53 17.37
N ARG A 275 1.03 3.32 16.76
CA ARG A 275 1.43 2.03 16.20
C ARG A 275 2.89 1.74 16.50
N VAL A 276 3.17 0.48 16.79
CA VAL A 276 4.48 -0.15 16.73
C VAL A 276 4.39 -1.30 15.72
N LEU A 277 5.27 -1.32 14.75
CA LEU A 277 5.40 -2.41 13.79
C LEU A 277 6.86 -2.85 13.74
N SER A 278 7.13 -4.11 14.04
CA SER A 278 8.46 -4.71 13.93
C SER A 278 8.40 -5.93 13.03
N THR A 279 9.34 -6.02 12.10
CA THR A 279 9.44 -7.15 11.17
C THR A 279 10.89 -7.62 11.11
N THR A 280 11.12 -8.91 11.29
CA THR A 280 12.41 -9.55 11.07
C THR A 280 12.23 -10.69 10.07
N GLY A 281 13.05 -10.69 9.02
CA GLY A 281 13.03 -11.69 7.96
C GLY A 281 14.40 -12.28 7.69
N LEU A 282 14.45 -13.60 7.53
CA LEU A 282 15.59 -14.37 7.08
C LEU A 282 15.31 -14.87 5.66
N THR A 283 16.26 -14.73 4.77
CA THR A 283 16.20 -15.26 3.41
C THR A 283 17.40 -16.15 3.16
N ALA A 284 17.18 -17.34 2.61
CA ALA A 284 18.22 -18.20 2.11
C ALA A 284 17.90 -18.60 0.66
N GLU A 285 18.84 -18.45 -0.24
CA GLU A 285 18.71 -18.87 -1.64
C GLU A 285 19.91 -19.76 -2.01
N TYR A 286 19.60 -20.91 -2.59
CA TYR A 286 20.57 -21.81 -3.18
C TYR A 286 20.35 -21.92 -4.68
N LYS A 287 21.39 -21.66 -5.48
CA LYS A 287 21.40 -21.79 -6.94
C LYS A 287 22.13 -23.06 -7.32
N GLY A 288 21.35 -24.09 -7.66
CA GLY A 288 21.86 -25.35 -8.21
C GLY A 288 22.01 -25.29 -9.74
N THR A 289 22.42 -26.39 -10.34
CA THR A 289 22.48 -26.51 -11.80
C THR A 289 21.07 -26.72 -12.34
N GLY A 290 20.52 -25.67 -12.96
CA GLY A 290 19.20 -25.72 -13.58
C GLY A 290 18.00 -25.46 -12.65
N TYR A 291 18.23 -25.17 -11.38
CA TYR A 291 17.19 -24.81 -10.43
C TYR A 291 17.67 -23.82 -9.37
N SER A 292 16.75 -23.14 -8.71
CA SER A 292 17.01 -22.41 -7.46
C SER A 292 15.98 -22.80 -6.40
N LEU A 293 16.46 -22.93 -5.16
CA LEU A 293 15.64 -23.12 -3.96
C LEU A 293 15.76 -21.89 -3.09
N SER A 294 14.65 -21.32 -2.68
CA SER A 294 14.64 -20.20 -1.74
C SER A 294 13.71 -20.48 -0.56
N SER A 295 14.15 -20.07 0.62
CA SER A 295 13.41 -20.04 1.86
C SER A 295 13.33 -18.62 2.37
N LYS A 296 12.14 -18.23 2.85
CA LYS A 296 11.92 -16.94 3.48
C LYS A 296 11.09 -17.11 4.75
N THR A 297 11.76 -16.95 5.88
CA THR A 297 11.17 -17.01 7.22
C THR A 297 10.96 -15.59 7.73
N ALA A 298 9.80 -15.26 8.29
CA ALA A 298 9.58 -13.96 8.88
C ALA A 298 8.80 -14.03 10.19
N PHE A 299 9.15 -13.13 11.10
CA PHE A 299 8.39 -12.82 12.30
C PHE A 299 7.99 -11.35 12.30
N GLN A 300 6.72 -11.09 12.65
CA GLN A 300 6.15 -9.75 12.75
C GLN A 300 5.46 -9.55 14.10
N TYR A 301 5.63 -8.36 14.64
CA TYR A 301 4.89 -7.86 15.78
C TYR A 301 4.27 -6.52 15.42
N LEU A 302 2.95 -6.41 15.57
CA LEU A 302 2.20 -5.17 15.40
C LEU A 302 1.45 -4.87 16.71
N SER A 303 1.48 -3.62 17.14
CA SER A 303 0.66 -3.13 18.24
C SER A 303 0.04 -1.81 17.86
N ASP A 304 -1.29 -1.79 17.81
CA ASP A 304 -2.10 -0.61 17.50
C ASP A 304 -2.87 -0.18 18.74
N HIS A 305 -2.96 1.12 18.97
CA HIS A 305 -3.77 1.73 20.01
C HIS A 305 -4.45 2.97 19.46
N GLN A 306 -5.77 3.02 19.52
CA GLN A 306 -6.57 4.16 19.06
C GLN A 306 -7.62 4.60 20.07
N GLY A 307 -7.93 5.89 20.05
CA GLY A 307 -9.10 6.48 20.67
C GLY A 307 -9.80 7.39 19.67
N ILE A 308 -11.13 7.32 19.59
CA ILE A 308 -11.93 8.08 18.64
C ILE A 308 -13.14 8.67 19.35
N ASP A 309 -13.30 9.97 19.23
CA ASP A 309 -14.58 10.64 19.45
C ASP A 309 -15.56 10.20 18.36
N GLN A 310 -16.57 9.42 18.73
CA GLN A 310 -17.47 8.80 17.75
C GLN A 310 -18.66 9.67 17.38
N ASP A 311 -18.95 10.71 18.16
CA ASP A 311 -20.02 11.65 17.83
C ASP A 311 -19.51 12.91 17.11
N PHE A 312 -18.19 13.14 17.10
CA PHE A 312 -17.50 14.25 16.46
C PHE A 312 -18.19 15.60 16.72
N SER A 313 -18.54 15.84 17.99
CA SER A 313 -19.25 17.05 18.42
C SER A 313 -18.71 17.59 19.74
N PRO A 314 -19.05 18.83 20.15
CA PRO A 314 -18.71 19.37 21.46
C PRO A 314 -19.34 18.64 22.66
N ALA A 315 -20.27 17.71 22.43
CA ALA A 315 -20.98 16.98 23.46
C ALA A 315 -20.25 15.68 23.82
N SER A 316 -20.13 15.35 25.10
CA SER A 316 -19.59 14.09 25.57
C SER A 316 -20.63 12.97 25.48
N VAL A 317 -20.76 12.32 24.33
CA VAL A 317 -21.77 11.31 24.08
C VAL A 317 -21.19 9.90 24.00
N TYR A 318 -20.14 9.71 23.20
CA TYR A 318 -19.64 8.37 22.88
C TYR A 318 -18.18 8.38 22.46
N PHE A 319 -17.33 7.66 23.20
CA PHE A 319 -15.91 7.50 22.89
C PHE A 319 -15.54 6.02 22.70
N ALA A 320 -14.77 5.71 21.68
CA ALA A 320 -14.32 4.36 21.37
C ALA A 320 -12.80 4.24 21.51
N ARG A 321 -12.35 3.21 22.21
CA ARG A 321 -10.94 2.81 22.30
C ARG A 321 -10.78 1.40 21.72
N GLN A 322 -9.70 1.19 20.98
CA GLN A 322 -9.35 -0.12 20.47
C GLN A 322 -7.85 -0.35 20.62
N ASP A 323 -7.49 -1.48 21.17
CA ASP A 323 -6.12 -1.98 21.30
C ASP A 323 -6.02 -3.29 20.54
N GLN A 324 -5.08 -3.38 19.60
CA GLN A 324 -4.82 -4.60 18.86
C GLN A 324 -3.35 -4.97 18.98
N LYS A 325 -3.06 -6.23 19.27
CA LYS A 325 -1.72 -6.79 19.21
C LYS A 325 -1.73 -7.99 18.30
N GLN A 326 -0.79 -8.01 17.35
CA GLN A 326 -0.60 -9.12 16.43
C GLN A 326 0.80 -9.69 16.58
N LYS A 327 0.90 -11.01 16.59
CA LYS A 327 2.14 -11.75 16.37
C LYS A 327 1.92 -12.65 15.16
N MET A 328 2.87 -12.66 14.24
CA MET A 328 2.77 -13.47 13.04
C MET A 328 4.11 -14.12 12.74
N PHE A 329 4.08 -15.40 12.45
CA PHE A 329 5.20 -16.16 11.90
C PHE A 329 4.81 -16.68 10.52
N SER A 330 5.70 -16.58 9.54
CA SER A 330 5.47 -17.10 8.19
C SER A 330 6.72 -17.72 7.61
N GLU A 331 6.53 -18.76 6.80
CA GLU A 331 7.57 -19.42 6.02
C GLU A 331 7.11 -19.61 4.59
N GLU A 332 7.97 -19.29 3.64
CA GLU A 332 7.73 -19.53 2.22
C GLU A 332 8.94 -20.22 1.58
N LEU A 333 8.67 -21.37 0.97
CA LEU A 333 9.63 -22.15 0.20
C LEU A 333 9.30 -22.08 -1.29
N ASN A 334 10.26 -21.77 -2.14
CA ASN A 334 10.11 -21.78 -3.59
C ASN A 334 11.24 -22.58 -4.23
N LEU A 335 10.87 -23.54 -5.06
CA LEU A 335 11.75 -24.28 -5.94
C LEU A 335 11.37 -23.97 -7.38
N LYS A 336 12.30 -23.41 -8.16
CA LYS A 336 12.04 -22.99 -9.54
C LYS A 336 13.18 -23.36 -10.49
N SER A 337 12.81 -23.55 -11.77
CA SER A 337 13.78 -23.77 -12.84
C SER A 337 14.57 -22.48 -13.13
N THR A 338 15.86 -22.63 -13.45
CA THR A 338 16.74 -21.52 -13.84
C THR A 338 17.34 -21.71 -15.24
N THR A 339 16.98 -22.80 -15.92
CA THR A 339 17.42 -23.07 -17.31
C THR A 339 16.69 -22.15 -18.29
N ALA A 340 17.38 -21.83 -19.39
CA ALA A 340 16.79 -21.08 -20.53
C ALA A 340 15.92 -21.97 -21.43
N ASN A 341 15.45 -23.11 -20.95
CA ASN A 341 14.64 -24.05 -21.71
C ASN A 341 13.24 -23.49 -21.98
N ARG A 342 12.57 -24.01 -23.01
CA ARG A 342 11.17 -23.67 -23.35
C ARG A 342 10.18 -23.98 -22.23
N TYR A 343 10.49 -24.94 -21.34
CA TYR A 343 9.69 -25.27 -20.18
C TYR A 343 10.28 -24.67 -18.91
N LYS A 344 9.51 -23.83 -18.24
CA LYS A 344 9.84 -23.20 -16.94
C LYS A 344 8.79 -23.59 -15.90
N TRP A 345 9.24 -23.92 -14.71
CA TRP A 345 8.35 -24.33 -13.63
C TRP A 345 8.73 -23.71 -12.29
N LEU A 346 7.74 -23.60 -11.44
CA LEU A 346 7.85 -23.16 -10.05
C LEU A 346 6.93 -24.01 -9.19
N PHE A 347 7.49 -24.56 -8.10
CA PHE A 347 6.75 -25.16 -6.99
C PHE A 347 6.97 -24.33 -5.75
N GLY A 348 5.90 -24.11 -4.98
CA GLY A 348 5.98 -23.35 -3.75
C GLY A 348 5.13 -23.95 -2.64
N ALA A 349 5.60 -23.71 -1.42
CA ALA A 349 4.87 -24.00 -0.19
C ALA A 349 4.89 -22.75 0.70
N PHE A 350 3.78 -22.46 1.34
CA PHE A 350 3.64 -21.33 2.26
C PHE A 350 2.90 -21.78 3.52
N GLY A 351 3.39 -21.36 4.68
CA GLY A 351 2.75 -21.61 5.95
C GLY A 351 2.79 -20.36 6.83
N PHE A 352 1.77 -20.17 7.67
CA PHE A 352 1.78 -19.07 8.63
C PHE A 352 0.98 -19.42 9.89
N TRP A 353 1.34 -18.75 10.96
CA TRP A 353 0.57 -18.59 12.17
C TRP A 353 0.43 -17.10 12.47
N GLN A 354 -0.79 -16.67 12.82
CA GLN A 354 -1.12 -15.30 13.23
C GLN A 354 -1.98 -15.36 14.49
N GLY A 355 -1.56 -14.72 15.56
CA GLY A 355 -2.36 -14.48 16.77
C GLY A 355 -2.71 -13.00 16.87
N ILE A 356 -3.99 -12.68 17.03
CA ILE A 356 -4.50 -11.32 17.20
C ILE A 356 -5.26 -11.24 18.52
N ASP A 357 -4.74 -10.44 19.44
CA ASP A 357 -5.44 -9.99 20.66
C ASP A 357 -6.07 -8.63 20.36
N ASN A 358 -7.39 -8.51 20.47
CA ASN A 358 -8.10 -7.26 20.23
C ASN A 358 -9.00 -6.92 21.42
N THR A 359 -8.85 -5.70 21.94
CA THR A 359 -9.68 -5.13 23.02
C THR A 359 -10.44 -3.94 22.47
N VAL A 360 -11.77 -3.94 22.58
CA VAL A 360 -12.64 -2.83 22.19
C VAL A 360 -13.37 -2.32 23.43
N ILE A 361 -13.19 -1.05 23.73
CA ILE A 361 -13.84 -0.36 24.87
C ILE A 361 -14.69 0.75 24.30
N LEU A 362 -15.97 0.73 24.63
CA LEU A 362 -16.94 1.71 24.16
C LEU A 362 -17.53 2.42 25.38
N ASP A 363 -17.16 3.70 25.54
CA ASP A 363 -17.64 4.54 26.63
C ASP A 363 -18.91 5.27 26.16
N TYR A 364 -20.06 4.89 26.69
CA TYR A 364 -21.34 5.53 26.46
C TYR A 364 -21.53 6.63 27.52
N LEU A 365 -20.88 7.77 27.30
CA LEU A 365 -20.75 8.85 28.28
C LEU A 365 -22.10 9.44 28.68
N ALA A 366 -22.99 9.65 27.70
CA ALA A 366 -24.33 10.18 27.96
C ALA A 366 -25.22 9.18 28.74
N GLN A 367 -24.99 7.88 28.62
CA GLN A 367 -25.76 6.83 29.30
C GLN A 367 -25.02 6.28 30.54
N LYS A 368 -23.82 6.78 30.83
CA LYS A 368 -23.01 6.44 32.02
C LYS A 368 -22.72 4.94 32.17
N TYR A 369 -22.37 4.25 31.07
CA TYR A 369 -21.86 2.89 31.11
C TYR A 369 -20.76 2.69 30.09
N THR A 370 -19.93 1.68 30.31
CA THR A 370 -18.85 1.25 29.40
C THR A 370 -19.08 -0.20 29.01
N THR A 371 -18.80 -0.55 27.75
CA THR A 371 -18.67 -1.95 27.33
C THR A 371 -17.24 -2.27 27.01
N ARG A 372 -16.76 -3.43 27.49
CA ARG A 372 -15.43 -3.95 27.19
C ARG A 372 -15.57 -5.28 26.50
N LYS A 373 -14.89 -5.45 25.38
CA LYS A 373 -14.93 -6.66 24.54
C LYS A 373 -13.50 -7.11 24.30
N PHE A 374 -13.22 -8.38 24.59
CA PHE A 374 -11.92 -9.00 24.44
C PHE A 374 -12.03 -10.14 23.41
N TYR A 375 -11.12 -10.18 22.47
CA TYR A 375 -11.03 -11.19 21.44
C TYR A 375 -9.62 -11.75 21.39
N ASP A 376 -9.47 -13.07 21.44
CA ASP A 376 -8.26 -13.80 21.09
C ASP A 376 -8.54 -14.60 19.81
N THR A 377 -7.83 -14.27 18.74
CA THR A 377 -8.12 -14.81 17.40
C THR A 377 -6.87 -15.42 16.77
N PRO A 378 -6.50 -16.67 17.11
CA PRO A 378 -5.45 -17.40 16.41
C PRO A 378 -5.92 -17.91 15.04
N THR A 379 -5.06 -17.77 14.04
CA THR A 379 -5.26 -18.24 12.67
C THR A 379 -4.04 -19.00 12.20
N TYR A 380 -4.27 -20.15 11.55
CA TYR A 380 -3.23 -20.98 10.92
C TYR A 380 -3.59 -21.19 9.46
N GLY A 381 -2.61 -21.13 8.59
CA GLY A 381 -2.82 -21.44 7.20
C GLY A 381 -1.61 -22.11 6.56
N PHE A 382 -1.89 -22.92 5.56
CA PHE A 382 -0.87 -23.46 4.67
C PHE A 382 -1.35 -23.44 3.23
N ALA A 383 -0.41 -23.39 2.31
CA ALA A 383 -0.70 -23.47 0.88
C ALA A 383 0.39 -24.21 0.12
N LEU A 384 -0.04 -24.87 -0.97
CA LEU A 384 0.85 -25.44 -1.97
C LEU A 384 0.48 -24.85 -3.33
N TYR A 385 1.46 -24.52 -4.13
CA TYR A 385 1.23 -23.94 -5.45
C TYR A 385 2.25 -24.40 -6.47
N HIS A 386 1.79 -24.39 -7.72
CA HIS A 386 2.59 -24.74 -8.88
C HIS A 386 2.26 -23.81 -10.04
N GLN A 387 3.29 -23.44 -10.82
CA GLN A 387 3.12 -22.75 -12.09
C GLN A 387 4.08 -23.34 -13.12
N SER A 388 3.54 -23.65 -14.31
CA SER A 388 4.27 -24.06 -15.50
C SER A 388 4.11 -23.02 -16.58
N THR A 389 5.21 -22.69 -17.25
CA THR A 389 5.22 -21.83 -18.45
C THR A 389 5.92 -22.56 -19.57
N PHE A 390 5.27 -22.62 -20.72
CA PHE A 390 5.76 -23.22 -21.96
C PHE A 390 5.99 -22.09 -22.97
N ASP A 391 7.25 -21.82 -23.28
CA ASP A 391 7.64 -20.84 -24.29
C ASP A 391 7.69 -21.52 -25.66
N ASP A 392 7.41 -20.77 -26.73
CA ASP A 392 7.40 -21.24 -28.14
C ASP A 392 6.56 -22.50 -28.34
N LEU A 393 5.34 -22.49 -27.81
CA LEU A 393 4.46 -23.68 -27.68
C LEU A 393 4.08 -24.29 -29.03
N LEU A 394 3.59 -23.48 -29.98
CA LEU A 394 3.18 -23.89 -31.33
C LEU A 394 4.05 -23.24 -32.41
N PHE A 395 4.48 -22.03 -32.16
CA PHE A 395 5.35 -21.22 -32.99
C PHE A 395 6.15 -20.26 -32.12
N ASP A 396 7.23 -19.73 -32.69
CA ASP A 396 8.15 -18.85 -31.94
C ASP A 396 7.42 -17.61 -31.38
N GLY A 397 7.67 -17.30 -30.12
CA GLY A 397 7.08 -16.19 -29.40
C GLY A 397 5.75 -16.49 -28.69
N LEU A 398 5.05 -17.60 -29.00
CA LEU A 398 3.83 -17.96 -28.29
C LEU A 398 4.15 -18.71 -27.00
N SER A 399 3.72 -18.17 -25.85
CA SER A 399 3.89 -18.80 -24.54
C SER A 399 2.55 -19.03 -23.87
N ALA A 400 2.44 -20.15 -23.14
CA ALA A 400 1.31 -20.47 -22.30
C ALA A 400 1.77 -20.67 -20.85
N THR A 401 1.05 -20.08 -19.91
CA THR A 401 1.28 -20.26 -18.45
C THR A 401 0.03 -20.84 -17.80
N VAL A 402 0.22 -21.90 -17.05
CA VAL A 402 -0.82 -22.52 -16.20
C VAL A 402 -0.33 -22.57 -14.76
N GLY A 403 -1.17 -22.14 -13.85
CA GLY A 403 -0.87 -22.15 -12.42
C GLY A 403 -2.05 -22.60 -11.61
N ILE A 404 -1.77 -23.20 -10.46
CA ILE A 404 -2.77 -23.61 -9.48
C ILE A 404 -2.19 -23.45 -8.07
N ARG A 405 -3.02 -23.02 -7.15
CA ARG A 405 -2.71 -22.98 -5.72
C ARG A 405 -3.89 -23.51 -4.91
N TYR A 406 -3.59 -24.26 -3.90
CA TYR A 406 -4.51 -24.68 -2.86
C TYR A 406 -4.13 -24.02 -1.54
N ASP A 407 -5.05 -23.31 -0.93
CA ASP A 407 -4.94 -22.70 0.40
C ASP A 407 -5.90 -23.38 1.36
N TYR A 408 -5.44 -23.65 2.57
CA TYR A 408 -6.26 -24.09 3.70
C TYR A 408 -6.00 -23.18 4.89
N GLU A 409 -7.07 -22.68 5.50
CA GLU A 409 -6.99 -21.85 6.70
C GLU A 409 -7.97 -22.30 7.77
N ARG A 410 -7.54 -22.17 9.02
CA ARG A 410 -8.34 -22.37 10.20
C ARG A 410 -8.14 -21.19 11.14
N ALA A 411 -9.25 -20.51 11.47
CA ALA A 411 -9.30 -19.45 12.46
C ALA A 411 -10.23 -19.84 13.59
N SER A 412 -9.97 -19.36 14.80
CA SER A 412 -10.90 -19.41 15.92
C SER A 412 -10.92 -18.06 16.62
N THR A 413 -11.95 -17.79 17.38
CA THR A 413 -12.03 -16.63 18.25
C THR A 413 -12.59 -17.03 19.59
N ASP A 414 -11.92 -16.58 20.65
CA ASP A 414 -12.43 -16.62 22.02
C ASP A 414 -12.85 -15.21 22.40
N PHE A 415 -14.11 -15.06 22.76
CA PHE A 415 -14.70 -13.75 23.03
C PHE A 415 -15.28 -13.68 24.43
N VAL A 416 -14.99 -12.60 25.13
CA VAL A 416 -15.63 -12.25 26.41
C VAL A 416 -15.99 -10.77 26.41
N GLY A 417 -17.24 -10.45 26.73
CA GLY A 417 -17.77 -9.10 26.84
C GLY A 417 -18.22 -8.78 28.26
N PHE A 418 -18.02 -7.52 28.65
CA PHE A 418 -18.47 -6.96 29.93
C PHE A 418 -19.22 -5.65 29.70
N LYS A 419 -20.17 -5.38 30.60
CA LYS A 419 -20.83 -4.10 30.73
C LYS A 419 -20.58 -3.56 32.13
N ASP A 420 -19.97 -2.38 32.24
CA ASP A 420 -19.66 -1.70 33.48
C ASP A 420 -20.64 -0.52 33.64
N THR A 421 -21.35 -0.47 34.74
CA THR A 421 -22.17 0.65 35.20
C THR A 421 -21.57 1.23 36.46
N GLU A 422 -22.10 2.36 36.96
CA GLU A 422 -21.66 2.92 38.24
C GLU A 422 -21.84 1.92 39.43
N GLU A 423 -22.81 1.00 39.33
CA GLU A 423 -23.20 0.07 40.40
C GLU A 423 -22.50 -1.29 40.32
N LYS A 424 -22.24 -1.79 39.09
CA LYS A 424 -21.76 -3.17 38.87
C LYS A 424 -21.07 -3.39 37.53
N THR A 425 -20.23 -4.41 37.53
CA THR A 425 -19.67 -5.02 36.32
C THR A 425 -20.38 -6.34 36.05
N GLU A 426 -20.95 -6.52 34.88
CA GLU A 426 -21.60 -7.75 34.45
C GLU A 426 -20.94 -8.31 33.19
N GLN A 427 -20.78 -9.63 33.12
CA GLN A 427 -20.42 -10.29 31.87
C GLN A 427 -21.64 -10.25 30.95
N SER A 428 -21.48 -9.59 29.78
CA SER A 428 -22.59 -9.42 28.83
C SER A 428 -22.73 -10.60 27.88
N ASP A 429 -21.60 -11.21 27.47
CA ASP A 429 -21.60 -12.39 26.57
C ASP A 429 -20.22 -13.06 26.62
N ALA A 430 -20.17 -14.35 26.27
CA ALA A 430 -18.93 -15.09 26.06
C ALA A 430 -19.19 -16.25 25.08
N PHE A 431 -18.30 -16.45 24.12
CA PHE A 431 -18.42 -17.58 23.19
C PHE A 431 -17.06 -17.94 22.59
N TYR A 432 -17.00 -19.17 22.10
CA TYR A 432 -15.93 -19.66 21.26
C TYR A 432 -16.47 -20.00 19.86
N SER A 433 -15.81 -19.53 18.81
CA SER A 433 -16.22 -19.81 17.43
C SER A 433 -15.03 -20.28 16.58
N LYS A 434 -15.31 -21.09 15.56
CA LYS A 434 -14.31 -21.64 14.64
C LYS A 434 -14.73 -21.45 13.20
N LEU A 435 -13.78 -21.11 12.36
CA LEU A 435 -13.92 -21.09 10.90
C LEU A 435 -12.86 -21.97 10.26
N LYS A 436 -13.26 -22.69 9.21
CA LYS A 436 -12.36 -23.43 8.32
C LYS A 436 -12.78 -23.15 6.90
N PHE A 437 -11.83 -22.90 6.07
CA PHE A 437 -12.08 -22.76 4.64
C PHE A 437 -10.89 -23.17 3.81
N SER A 438 -11.14 -23.57 2.57
CA SER A 438 -10.14 -23.86 1.58
C SER A 438 -10.47 -23.13 0.28
N GLN A 439 -9.45 -22.78 -0.46
CA GLN A 439 -9.58 -22.11 -1.75
C GLN A 439 -8.63 -22.72 -2.77
N VAL A 440 -9.14 -22.85 -4.00
CA VAL A 440 -8.32 -23.18 -5.17
C VAL A 440 -8.30 -21.94 -6.07
N THR A 441 -7.10 -21.46 -6.38
CA THR A 441 -6.89 -20.25 -7.21
C THR A 441 -6.09 -20.60 -8.47
N PRO A 442 -6.79 -20.96 -9.56
CA PRO A 442 -6.16 -21.23 -10.85
C PRO A 442 -5.76 -19.92 -11.56
N LYS A 443 -4.77 -20.05 -12.44
CA LYS A 443 -4.32 -19.05 -13.41
C LYS A 443 -4.12 -19.70 -14.76
N PHE A 444 -4.58 -19.05 -15.80
CA PHE A 444 -4.25 -19.37 -17.18
C PHE A 444 -3.84 -18.08 -17.90
N ALA A 445 -2.75 -18.11 -18.67
CA ALA A 445 -2.32 -16.99 -19.49
C ALA A 445 -1.76 -17.47 -20.80
N LEU A 446 -2.10 -16.75 -21.88
CA LEU A 446 -1.48 -16.84 -23.20
C LEU A 446 -0.77 -15.53 -23.49
N GLN A 447 0.39 -15.61 -24.10
CA GLN A 447 1.21 -14.46 -24.44
C GLN A 447 1.89 -14.69 -25.78
N TYR A 448 1.93 -13.63 -26.59
CA TYR A 448 2.75 -13.59 -27.78
C TYR A 448 3.81 -12.49 -27.66
N LEU A 449 5.07 -12.90 -27.75
CA LEU A 449 6.24 -12.02 -27.76
C LEU A 449 6.57 -11.66 -29.21
N PHE A 450 6.47 -10.37 -29.53
CA PHE A 450 6.85 -9.86 -30.84
C PHE A 450 8.38 -9.79 -31.01
N PRO A 451 8.91 -9.91 -32.23
CA PRO A 451 10.34 -9.68 -32.48
C PRO A 451 10.85 -8.31 -32.02
N SER A 452 9.96 -7.31 -31.97
CA SER A 452 10.20 -5.95 -31.47
C SER A 452 10.20 -5.84 -29.95
N SER A 453 10.26 -6.94 -29.19
CA SER A 453 10.25 -7.00 -27.72
C SER A 453 8.96 -6.47 -27.05
N GLY A 454 7.87 -6.34 -27.83
CA GLY A 454 6.54 -6.09 -27.29
C GLY A 454 5.81 -7.40 -26.99
N ILE A 455 4.77 -7.34 -26.16
CA ILE A 455 3.89 -8.49 -25.86
C ILE A 455 2.42 -8.15 -26.07
N LEU A 456 1.66 -9.14 -26.53
CA LEU A 456 0.21 -9.20 -26.43
C LEU A 456 -0.13 -10.37 -25.51
N TYR A 457 -1.11 -10.22 -24.64
CA TYR A 457 -1.46 -11.28 -23.69
C TYR A 457 -2.95 -11.32 -23.39
N ALA A 458 -3.42 -12.50 -22.97
CA ALA A 458 -4.72 -12.71 -22.37
C ALA A 458 -4.58 -13.57 -21.11
N THR A 459 -5.31 -13.22 -20.03
CA THR A 459 -5.23 -13.97 -18.78
C THR A 459 -6.61 -14.20 -18.16
N VAL A 460 -6.74 -15.35 -17.49
CA VAL A 460 -7.87 -15.67 -16.62
C VAL A 460 -7.29 -16.06 -15.26
N THR A 461 -7.67 -15.32 -14.21
CA THR A 461 -7.14 -15.53 -12.87
C THR A 461 -8.25 -15.48 -11.81
N LYS A 462 -8.12 -16.30 -10.77
CA LYS A 462 -9.01 -16.28 -9.62
C LYS A 462 -8.27 -15.73 -8.40
N GLY A 463 -8.94 -14.88 -7.64
CA GLY A 463 -8.50 -14.39 -6.34
C GLY A 463 -9.54 -14.63 -5.26
N TYR A 464 -9.12 -14.54 -4.01
CA TYR A 464 -10.01 -14.59 -2.86
C TYR A 464 -9.53 -13.68 -1.73
N LYS A 465 -10.48 -13.31 -0.89
CA LYS A 465 -10.24 -12.67 0.40
C LYS A 465 -10.81 -13.55 1.50
N THR A 466 -10.12 -13.64 2.63
CA THR A 466 -10.47 -14.53 3.72
C THR A 466 -11.81 -14.19 4.37
N GLY A 467 -12.47 -15.17 4.94
CA GLY A 467 -13.52 -14.98 5.95
C GLY A 467 -12.93 -14.52 7.29
N GLY A 468 -13.78 -14.29 8.26
CA GLY A 468 -13.35 -13.83 9.58
C GLY A 468 -14.51 -13.67 10.55
N PHE A 469 -14.21 -13.00 11.67
CA PHE A 469 -15.16 -12.73 12.75
C PHE A 469 -15.45 -11.22 12.83
N ASN A 470 -16.69 -10.90 13.12
CA ASN A 470 -17.12 -9.54 13.38
C ASN A 470 -16.82 -9.14 14.83
N THR A 471 -16.24 -7.97 15.02
CA THR A 471 -16.01 -7.37 16.35
C THR A 471 -17.24 -6.62 16.90
N SER A 472 -18.24 -6.46 16.05
CA SER A 472 -19.55 -5.90 16.40
C SER A 472 -20.64 -6.76 15.77
N PHE A 473 -21.56 -7.28 16.55
CA PHE A 473 -22.68 -8.11 16.14
C PHE A 473 -23.78 -8.05 17.19
N GLU A 474 -25.01 -8.39 16.81
CA GLU A 474 -26.18 -8.44 17.71
C GLU A 474 -26.85 -9.81 17.72
N ARG A 475 -26.61 -10.64 16.68
CA ARG A 475 -27.15 -11.99 16.56
C ARG A 475 -26.00 -13.00 16.42
N GLU A 476 -26.21 -14.21 16.83
CA GLU A 476 -25.22 -15.29 16.76
C GLU A 476 -24.74 -15.55 15.32
N GLU A 477 -25.65 -15.53 14.37
CA GLU A 477 -25.36 -15.73 12.95
C GLU A 477 -24.47 -14.63 12.34
N ASP A 478 -24.46 -13.43 12.94
CA ASP A 478 -23.67 -12.28 12.51
C ASP A 478 -22.24 -12.30 13.09
N ARG A 479 -21.87 -13.29 13.93
CA ARG A 479 -20.54 -13.41 14.54
C ARG A 479 -19.43 -13.62 13.54
N SER A 480 -19.73 -14.18 12.35
CA SER A 480 -18.74 -14.51 11.34
C SER A 480 -19.22 -14.27 9.92
N PHE A 481 -18.28 -14.16 9.00
CA PHE A 481 -18.53 -14.02 7.56
C PHE A 481 -17.60 -14.96 6.77
N ARG A 482 -18.06 -15.36 5.57
CA ARG A 482 -17.37 -16.30 4.68
C ARG A 482 -16.38 -15.59 3.76
N PRO A 483 -15.42 -16.32 3.14
CA PRO A 483 -14.57 -15.78 2.09
C PRO A 483 -15.38 -15.24 0.90
N GLU A 484 -14.83 -14.21 0.25
CA GLU A 484 -15.29 -13.71 -1.04
C GLU A 484 -14.30 -14.09 -2.14
N THR A 485 -14.76 -14.17 -3.39
CA THR A 485 -13.94 -14.60 -4.53
C THR A 485 -14.19 -13.73 -5.75
N SER A 486 -13.18 -13.60 -6.60
CA SER A 486 -13.31 -12.94 -7.90
C SER A 486 -12.64 -13.73 -9.02
N TRP A 487 -13.23 -13.67 -10.22
CA TRP A 487 -12.60 -14.05 -11.46
C TRP A 487 -12.27 -12.81 -12.26
N ASN A 488 -11.06 -12.72 -12.76
CA ASN A 488 -10.60 -11.64 -13.62
C ASN A 488 -10.26 -12.19 -15.00
N TYR A 489 -10.79 -11.55 -16.01
CA TYR A 489 -10.50 -11.76 -17.43
C TYR A 489 -9.82 -10.51 -17.95
N GLU A 490 -8.63 -10.65 -18.50
CA GLU A 490 -7.83 -9.51 -18.93
C GLU A 490 -7.20 -9.80 -20.30
N ILE A 491 -7.20 -8.79 -21.16
CA ILE A 491 -6.42 -8.75 -22.39
C ILE A 491 -5.60 -7.46 -22.40
N GLY A 492 -4.33 -7.54 -22.76
CA GLY A 492 -3.48 -6.36 -22.78
C GLY A 492 -2.27 -6.51 -23.69
N GLY A 493 -1.62 -5.38 -23.91
CA GLY A 493 -0.38 -5.31 -24.68
C GLY A 493 0.58 -4.32 -24.07
N LYS A 494 1.86 -4.59 -24.22
CA LYS A 494 2.96 -3.73 -23.82
C LYS A 494 3.95 -3.66 -24.97
N HIS A 495 4.23 -2.47 -25.47
CA HIS A 495 5.08 -2.33 -26.64
C HIS A 495 6.00 -1.12 -26.55
N PRO A 496 7.30 -1.30 -26.84
CA PRO A 496 8.23 -0.20 -27.07
C PRO A 496 8.08 0.33 -28.51
N PHE A 497 8.14 1.64 -28.67
CA PHE A 497 8.10 2.35 -29.95
C PHE A 497 9.29 3.30 -30.07
N LEU A 498 9.59 3.76 -31.29
CA LEU A 498 10.59 4.79 -31.56
C LEU A 498 11.97 4.45 -30.93
N ASP A 499 12.48 3.27 -31.19
CA ASP A 499 13.75 2.75 -30.63
C ASP A 499 13.81 2.89 -29.10
N ASN A 500 12.76 2.44 -28.42
CA ASN A 500 12.56 2.51 -26.96
C ASN A 500 12.43 3.94 -26.37
N ARG A 501 12.24 4.98 -27.19
CA ARG A 501 11.98 6.34 -26.69
C ARG A 501 10.55 6.54 -26.20
N LEU A 502 9.62 5.67 -26.63
CA LEU A 502 8.24 5.65 -26.16
C LEU A 502 7.86 4.22 -25.81
N ARG A 503 7.22 4.05 -24.69
CA ARG A 503 6.58 2.80 -24.26
C ARG A 503 5.10 3.04 -24.04
N ALA A 504 4.28 2.11 -24.50
CA ALA A 504 2.85 2.10 -24.28
C ALA A 504 2.41 0.74 -23.73
N ASP A 505 1.68 0.75 -22.62
CA ASP A 505 1.03 -0.40 -22.01
C ASP A 505 -0.48 -0.11 -21.96
N ILE A 506 -1.29 -1.06 -22.46
CA ILE A 506 -2.76 -0.97 -22.42
C ILE A 506 -3.33 -2.30 -21.95
N ALA A 507 -4.37 -2.24 -21.12
CA ALA A 507 -5.10 -3.42 -20.69
C ALA A 507 -6.59 -3.15 -20.54
N PHE A 508 -7.39 -4.15 -20.90
CA PHE A 508 -8.83 -4.21 -20.68
C PHE A 508 -9.10 -5.33 -19.70
N PHE A 509 -9.93 -5.08 -18.71
CA PHE A 509 -10.25 -6.06 -17.69
C PHE A 509 -11.76 -6.15 -17.42
N TRP A 510 -12.18 -7.35 -16.99
CA TRP A 510 -13.50 -7.63 -16.46
C TRP A 510 -13.38 -8.56 -15.27
N ILE A 511 -13.95 -8.14 -14.11
CA ILE A 511 -13.93 -8.85 -12.83
C ILE A 511 -15.36 -9.21 -12.45
N ASP A 512 -15.65 -10.51 -12.27
CA ASP A 512 -16.86 -11.03 -11.66
C ASP A 512 -16.59 -11.37 -10.19
N TRP A 513 -17.26 -10.69 -9.27
CA TRP A 513 -17.01 -10.75 -7.83
C TRP A 513 -18.21 -11.32 -7.09
N LYS A 514 -18.01 -12.41 -6.35
CA LYS A 514 -19.06 -13.18 -5.68
C LYS A 514 -18.87 -13.22 -4.17
N ASN A 515 -19.98 -13.35 -3.44
CA ASN A 515 -20.04 -13.38 -1.98
C ASN A 515 -19.35 -12.16 -1.34
N GLN A 516 -19.55 -10.99 -1.94
CA GLN A 516 -18.90 -9.76 -1.51
C GLN A 516 -19.18 -9.48 -0.03
N GLN A 517 -18.12 -9.20 0.72
CA GLN A 517 -18.20 -8.77 2.12
C GLN A 517 -18.55 -7.28 2.16
N ILE A 518 -19.79 -6.99 2.53
CA ILE A 518 -20.31 -5.62 2.58
C ILE A 518 -20.48 -5.20 4.05
N SER A 519 -20.04 -3.98 4.37
CA SER A 519 -20.23 -3.40 5.68
C SER A 519 -21.67 -2.91 5.82
N GLN A 520 -22.42 -3.47 6.76
CA GLN A 520 -23.78 -3.05 7.09
C GLN A 520 -23.82 -2.47 8.51
N THR A 521 -24.62 -1.43 8.70
CA THR A 521 -24.90 -0.89 10.05
C THR A 521 -25.68 -1.93 10.86
N LEU A 522 -25.33 -2.07 12.14
CA LEU A 522 -26.06 -2.94 13.06
C LEU A 522 -27.53 -2.50 13.20
N PRO A 523 -28.48 -3.42 13.52
CA PRO A 523 -29.89 -3.08 13.74
C PRO A 523 -30.14 -1.96 14.74
N SER A 524 -29.31 -1.87 15.81
CA SER A 524 -29.36 -0.77 16.79
C SER A 524 -28.93 0.60 16.23
N GLY A 525 -28.38 0.65 15.01
CA GLY A 525 -27.81 1.86 14.41
C GLY A 525 -26.42 2.24 14.93
N ARG A 526 -25.82 1.46 15.81
CA ARG A 526 -24.53 1.75 16.45
C ARG A 526 -23.48 0.69 16.09
N GLY A 527 -22.52 1.08 15.26
CA GLY A 527 -21.47 0.18 14.76
C GLY A 527 -21.82 -0.49 13.45
N SER A 528 -20.92 -1.29 12.93
CA SER A 528 -21.06 -2.00 11.66
C SER A 528 -20.49 -3.40 11.73
N MET A 529 -21.02 -4.28 10.89
CA MET A 529 -20.54 -5.65 10.71
C MET A 529 -20.37 -5.96 9.23
N LEU A 530 -19.60 -6.98 8.90
CA LEU A 530 -19.52 -7.55 7.55
C LEU A 530 -20.55 -8.66 7.37
N THR A 531 -21.23 -8.62 6.24
CA THR A 531 -22.09 -9.72 5.76
C THR A 531 -21.68 -10.10 4.34
N ASN A 532 -21.87 -11.36 3.96
CA ASN A 532 -21.71 -11.78 2.57
C ASN A 532 -23.02 -11.51 1.82
N ALA A 533 -23.15 -10.31 1.31
CA ALA A 533 -24.36 -9.87 0.63
C ALA A 533 -23.99 -9.32 -0.75
N GLY A 534 -24.35 -10.05 -1.79
CA GLY A 534 -24.30 -9.54 -3.13
C GLY A 534 -23.22 -10.10 -4.04
N ARG A 535 -23.35 -9.70 -5.28
CA ARG A 535 -22.45 -9.95 -6.40
C ARG A 535 -22.15 -8.64 -7.07
N SER A 536 -20.91 -8.41 -7.42
CA SER A 536 -20.48 -7.18 -8.09
C SER A 536 -19.72 -7.47 -9.36
N GLU A 537 -19.63 -6.47 -10.19
CA GLU A 537 -18.88 -6.48 -11.44
C GLU A 537 -18.00 -5.24 -11.49
N SER A 538 -16.78 -5.41 -11.98
CA SER A 538 -15.89 -4.29 -12.30
C SER A 538 -15.29 -4.51 -13.68
N LYS A 539 -15.32 -3.49 -14.54
CA LYS A 539 -14.71 -3.52 -15.88
C LYS A 539 -14.08 -2.18 -16.20
N GLY A 540 -13.04 -2.21 -17.00
CA GLY A 540 -12.35 -0.97 -17.30
C GLY A 540 -11.17 -1.10 -18.22
N VAL A 541 -10.45 0.02 -18.32
CA VAL A 541 -9.29 0.20 -19.19
C VAL A 541 -8.16 0.83 -18.39
N GLU A 542 -6.95 0.41 -18.67
CA GLU A 542 -5.71 0.98 -18.12
C GLU A 542 -4.77 1.34 -19.25
N VAL A 543 -4.21 2.53 -19.22
CA VAL A 543 -3.22 3.03 -20.18
C VAL A 543 -2.05 3.62 -19.42
N SER A 544 -0.84 3.22 -19.78
CA SER A 544 0.39 3.82 -19.31
C SER A 544 1.28 4.15 -20.49
N LEU A 545 1.67 5.42 -20.61
CA LEU A 545 2.61 5.91 -21.62
C LEU A 545 3.81 6.49 -20.90
N GLN A 546 5.00 6.13 -21.34
CA GLN A 546 6.25 6.68 -20.84
C GLN A 546 7.17 6.97 -21.99
N GLY A 547 7.75 8.16 -22.04
CA GLY A 547 8.59 8.55 -23.16
C GLY A 547 9.66 9.57 -22.82
N ASN A 548 10.74 9.54 -23.62
CA ASN A 548 11.84 10.49 -23.61
C ASN A 548 11.86 11.27 -24.94
N PRO A 549 10.98 12.30 -25.12
CA PRO A 549 10.85 13.00 -26.39
C PRO A 549 12.10 13.76 -26.78
N VAL A 550 12.82 14.30 -25.80
CA VAL A 550 14.12 14.96 -25.96
C VAL A 550 15.06 14.54 -24.83
N ASN A 551 16.36 14.72 -25.03
CA ASN A 551 17.36 14.38 -24.02
C ASN A 551 17.09 15.13 -22.70
N GLY A 552 17.13 14.41 -21.59
CA GLY A 552 16.87 14.92 -20.26
C GLY A 552 15.39 15.07 -19.87
N LEU A 553 14.44 14.97 -20.82
CA LEU A 553 13.01 15.05 -20.55
C LEU A 553 12.38 13.67 -20.53
N MET A 554 11.79 13.28 -19.40
CA MET A 554 10.92 12.12 -19.27
C MET A 554 9.48 12.60 -19.08
N VAL A 555 8.56 12.06 -19.85
CA VAL A 555 7.12 12.31 -19.75
C VAL A 555 6.41 10.98 -19.45
N GLN A 556 5.48 11.01 -18.51
CA GLN A 556 4.67 9.86 -18.13
C GLN A 556 3.20 10.25 -18.10
N VAL A 557 2.35 9.41 -18.70
CA VAL A 557 0.89 9.54 -18.64
C VAL A 557 0.31 8.21 -18.20
N ASN A 558 -0.47 8.24 -17.13
CA ASN A 558 -1.18 7.07 -16.60
C ASN A 558 -2.67 7.40 -16.53
N TYR A 559 -3.50 6.53 -17.07
CA TYR A 559 -4.95 6.66 -17.05
C TYR A 559 -5.59 5.33 -16.71
N GLY A 560 -6.57 5.37 -15.81
CA GLY A 560 -7.42 4.25 -15.46
C GLY A 560 -8.88 4.63 -15.53
N PHE A 561 -9.70 3.81 -16.17
CA PHE A 561 -11.15 3.87 -16.14
C PHE A 561 -11.69 2.63 -15.43
N THR A 562 -12.61 2.80 -14.50
CA THR A 562 -13.26 1.71 -13.77
C THR A 562 -14.76 1.96 -13.69
N HIS A 563 -15.55 1.02 -14.21
CA HIS A 563 -16.98 0.92 -14.03
C HIS A 563 -17.27 -0.26 -13.11
N ALA A 564 -17.51 0.02 -11.82
CA ALA A 564 -17.74 -1.00 -10.80
C ALA A 564 -19.11 -0.82 -10.17
N THR A 565 -19.98 -1.83 -10.27
CA THR A 565 -21.39 -1.79 -9.83
C THR A 565 -21.80 -3.06 -9.11
N PHE A 566 -22.79 -2.93 -8.22
CA PHE A 566 -23.50 -4.09 -7.70
C PHE A 566 -24.32 -4.75 -8.81
N LYS A 567 -24.15 -6.05 -9.02
CA LYS A 567 -25.03 -6.84 -9.89
C LYS A 567 -26.27 -7.30 -9.17
N GLU A 568 -26.09 -7.73 -7.93
CA GLU A 568 -27.13 -8.25 -7.06
C GLU A 568 -26.79 -7.81 -5.63
N TYR A 569 -27.53 -6.86 -5.10
CA TYR A 569 -27.41 -6.46 -3.70
C TYR A 569 -28.71 -5.91 -3.17
N VAL A 570 -29.40 -6.69 -2.34
CA VAL A 570 -30.56 -6.29 -1.57
C VAL A 570 -30.16 -6.18 -0.10
N ASP A 571 -30.34 -5.00 0.48
CA ASP A 571 -30.24 -4.83 1.94
C ASP A 571 -31.56 -5.31 2.56
N GLU A 572 -31.59 -6.55 3.01
CA GLU A 572 -32.78 -7.19 3.57
C GLU A 572 -33.34 -6.46 4.81
N LYS A 573 -32.48 -5.74 5.54
CA LYS A 573 -32.87 -4.98 6.73
C LYS A 573 -33.58 -3.69 6.37
N LYS A 574 -33.10 -2.99 5.38
CA LYS A 574 -33.69 -1.75 4.87
C LYS A 574 -34.76 -1.98 3.81
N LYS A 575 -34.83 -3.20 3.27
CA LYS A 575 -35.66 -3.59 2.11
C LYS A 575 -35.39 -2.69 0.89
N ILE A 576 -34.09 -2.40 0.65
CA ILE A 576 -33.66 -1.57 -0.47
C ILE A 576 -32.81 -2.42 -1.40
N ASP A 577 -33.12 -2.36 -2.69
CA ASP A 577 -32.30 -2.96 -3.76
C ASP A 577 -31.32 -1.90 -4.28
N TYR A 578 -30.02 -2.19 -4.13
CA TYR A 578 -28.91 -1.38 -4.63
C TYR A 578 -28.32 -1.91 -5.93
N SER A 579 -28.93 -2.93 -6.54
CA SER A 579 -28.45 -3.50 -7.81
C SER A 579 -28.40 -2.42 -8.89
N GLY A 580 -27.27 -2.39 -9.64
CA GLY A 580 -27.00 -1.36 -10.63
C GLY A 580 -26.27 -0.11 -10.10
N ASN A 581 -26.25 0.13 -8.79
CA ASN A 581 -25.53 1.24 -8.20
C ASN A 581 -24.02 1.03 -8.23
N TYR A 582 -23.27 2.14 -8.30
CA TYR A 582 -21.82 2.12 -8.22
C TYR A 582 -21.32 1.65 -6.85
N LEU A 583 -20.22 0.92 -6.86
CA LEU A 583 -19.55 0.51 -5.62
C LEU A 583 -18.98 1.74 -4.89
N PRO A 584 -19.15 1.82 -3.56
CA PRO A 584 -18.60 2.91 -2.77
C PRO A 584 -17.07 2.95 -2.82
N MET A 585 -16.51 4.17 -2.72
CA MET A 585 -15.07 4.44 -2.64
C MET A 585 -14.26 4.02 -3.89
N VAL A 586 -14.92 3.84 -5.02
CA VAL A 586 -14.30 3.51 -6.29
C VAL A 586 -14.34 4.73 -7.21
N PRO A 587 -13.18 5.35 -7.52
CA PRO A 587 -13.14 6.42 -8.53
C PRO A 587 -13.48 5.86 -9.91
N SER A 588 -14.34 6.56 -10.64
CA SER A 588 -14.62 6.20 -12.04
C SER A 588 -13.40 6.37 -12.96
N HIS A 589 -12.51 7.31 -12.62
CA HIS A 589 -11.28 7.60 -13.35
C HIS A 589 -10.13 7.86 -12.39
N THR A 590 -8.94 7.43 -12.78
CA THR A 590 -7.67 7.87 -12.19
C THR A 590 -6.77 8.38 -13.30
N PHE A 591 -6.11 9.50 -13.05
CA PHE A 591 -5.29 10.16 -14.06
C PHE A 591 -4.03 10.72 -13.44
N ALA A 592 -2.88 10.50 -14.07
CA ALA A 592 -1.63 11.13 -13.69
C ALA A 592 -0.81 11.50 -14.94
N VAL A 593 -0.37 12.74 -15.01
CA VAL A 593 0.61 13.22 -16.00
C VAL A 593 1.79 13.79 -15.25
N GLY A 594 2.99 13.33 -15.57
CA GLY A 594 4.23 13.80 -14.98
C GLY A 594 5.26 14.13 -16.04
N ALA A 595 6.10 15.13 -15.74
CA ALA A 595 7.26 15.48 -16.54
C ALA A 595 8.44 15.74 -15.60
N ASP A 596 9.56 15.07 -15.86
CA ASP A 596 10.83 15.27 -15.18
C ASP A 596 11.85 15.76 -16.21
N TYR A 597 12.37 16.98 -16.05
CA TYR A 597 13.34 17.57 -16.96
C TYR A 597 14.66 17.85 -16.26
N THR A 598 15.70 17.16 -16.68
CA THR A 598 17.07 17.34 -16.20
C THR A 598 17.84 18.20 -17.19
N ILE A 599 18.28 19.35 -16.74
CA ILE A 599 19.05 20.34 -17.51
C ILE A 599 20.50 20.28 -17.00
N PRO A 600 21.45 19.77 -17.80
CA PRO A 600 22.86 19.86 -17.47
C PRO A 600 23.30 21.34 -17.60
N THR A 601 24.08 21.81 -16.64
CA THR A 601 24.53 23.21 -16.67
C THR A 601 26.03 23.24 -16.98
N PRO A 602 26.50 24.15 -17.88
CA PRO A 602 27.90 24.32 -18.13
C PRO A 602 28.61 25.17 -17.04
N CYS A 603 27.91 25.47 -15.95
CA CYS A 603 28.39 26.30 -14.86
C CYS A 603 29.24 25.50 -13.88
N SER A 604 30.43 26.00 -13.51
CA SER A 604 31.29 25.33 -12.52
C SER A 604 30.68 25.20 -11.11
N HIS A 605 29.64 25.98 -10.80
CA HIS A 605 28.97 25.99 -9.49
C HIS A 605 27.73 25.09 -9.41
N ILE A 606 27.20 24.61 -10.53
CA ILE A 606 25.99 23.80 -10.62
C ILE A 606 26.22 22.70 -11.66
N ASP A 607 25.98 21.46 -11.31
CA ASP A 607 26.13 20.33 -12.23
C ASP A 607 24.87 20.12 -13.05
N ARG A 608 23.70 20.23 -12.39
CA ARG A 608 22.39 20.05 -13.04
C ARG A 608 21.27 20.74 -12.29
N ILE A 609 20.25 21.14 -13.04
CA ILE A 609 18.94 21.56 -12.52
C ILE A 609 17.94 20.50 -12.95
N MET A 610 17.07 20.07 -12.05
CA MET A 610 15.97 19.19 -12.37
C MET A 610 14.65 19.84 -11.98
N ILE A 611 13.71 19.83 -12.91
CA ILE A 611 12.33 20.29 -12.74
C ILE A 611 11.43 19.07 -12.86
N SER A 612 10.71 18.76 -11.80
CA SER A 612 9.71 17.70 -11.75
C SER A 612 8.34 18.32 -11.52
N THR A 613 7.38 17.99 -12.35
CA THR A 613 5.98 18.39 -12.17
C THR A 613 5.06 17.21 -12.41
N ASN A 614 3.97 17.17 -11.68
CA ASN A 614 2.94 16.16 -11.90
C ASN A 614 1.55 16.72 -11.58
N PHE A 615 0.60 16.34 -12.42
CA PHE A 615 -0.82 16.54 -12.18
C PHE A 615 -1.47 15.19 -11.95
N THR A 616 -2.21 15.04 -10.85
CA THR A 616 -2.99 13.84 -10.54
C THR A 616 -4.46 14.19 -10.45
N GLY A 617 -5.31 13.36 -11.01
CA GLY A 617 -6.75 13.55 -11.04
C GLY A 617 -7.50 12.30 -10.60
N VAL A 618 -8.56 12.51 -9.84
CA VAL A 618 -9.44 11.45 -9.34
C VAL A 618 -10.84 11.77 -9.80
N GLY A 619 -11.48 10.83 -10.51
CA GLY A 619 -12.84 10.95 -11.02
C GLY A 619 -13.88 10.86 -9.92
N ARG A 620 -15.14 10.87 -10.32
CA ARG A 620 -16.26 10.81 -9.35
C ARG A 620 -16.12 9.59 -8.44
N ILE A 621 -16.32 9.79 -7.14
CA ILE A 621 -16.39 8.77 -6.10
C ILE A 621 -17.76 8.83 -5.46
N HIS A 622 -18.48 7.72 -5.42
CA HIS A 622 -19.67 7.56 -4.60
C HIS A 622 -19.27 7.03 -3.23
N TRP A 623 -19.78 7.64 -2.15
CA TRP A 623 -19.35 7.30 -0.79
C TRP A 623 -20.19 6.20 -0.15
N LYS A 624 -21.43 6.01 -0.64
CA LYS A 624 -22.41 5.07 -0.10
C LYS A 624 -23.07 4.24 -1.19
N GLU A 625 -23.69 3.14 -0.80
CA GLU A 625 -24.36 2.18 -1.67
C GLU A 625 -25.56 2.81 -2.42
N ASP A 626 -26.20 3.82 -1.84
CA ASP A 626 -27.33 4.55 -2.45
C ASP A 626 -26.91 5.59 -3.51
N ASN A 627 -25.62 5.82 -3.67
CA ASN A 627 -24.99 6.76 -4.59
C ASN A 627 -25.46 8.22 -4.48
N LYS A 628 -26.12 8.60 -3.38
CA LYS A 628 -26.64 9.96 -3.19
C LYS A 628 -25.54 10.97 -2.91
N VAL A 629 -24.53 10.58 -2.14
CA VAL A 629 -23.40 11.43 -1.80
C VAL A 629 -22.17 11.05 -2.61
N SER A 630 -21.60 12.02 -3.31
CA SER A 630 -20.42 11.80 -4.14
C SER A 630 -19.44 12.96 -4.10
N GLN A 631 -18.14 12.66 -4.26
CA GLN A 631 -17.10 13.62 -4.58
C GLN A 631 -17.01 13.71 -6.11
N PRO A 632 -17.21 14.89 -6.74
CA PRO A 632 -16.96 15.07 -8.17
C PRO A 632 -15.46 14.97 -8.49
N PHE A 633 -15.10 15.03 -9.78
CA PHE A 633 -13.68 15.06 -10.19
C PHE A 633 -12.92 16.17 -9.45
N TYR A 634 -11.71 15.83 -8.98
CA TYR A 634 -10.76 16.81 -8.47
C TYR A 634 -9.34 16.48 -8.99
N GLY A 635 -8.50 17.51 -9.10
CA GLY A 635 -7.13 17.36 -9.55
C GLY A 635 -6.17 18.17 -8.69
N GLN A 636 -4.94 17.68 -8.56
CA GLN A 636 -3.88 18.30 -7.79
C GLN A 636 -2.63 18.46 -8.64
N LEU A 637 -2.05 19.66 -8.64
CA LEU A 637 -0.77 19.95 -9.27
C LEU A 637 0.33 19.96 -8.20
N ASN A 638 1.41 19.20 -8.43
CA ASN A 638 2.58 19.19 -7.56
C ASN A 638 3.83 19.51 -8.39
N GLY A 639 4.87 20.03 -7.73
CA GLY A 639 6.10 20.36 -8.39
C GLY A 639 7.31 20.36 -7.47
N LYS A 640 8.49 20.13 -8.04
CA LYS A 640 9.77 20.20 -7.35
C LYS A 640 10.84 20.74 -8.32
N VAL A 641 11.63 21.67 -7.84
CA VAL A 641 12.83 22.15 -8.53
C VAL A 641 14.02 21.82 -7.65
N SER A 642 15.03 21.17 -8.21
CA SER A 642 16.25 20.82 -7.48
C SER A 642 17.51 21.25 -8.24
N ILE A 643 18.52 21.63 -7.49
CA ILE A 643 19.85 22.04 -7.95
C ILE A 643 20.86 21.11 -7.30
N THR A 644 21.68 20.44 -8.09
CA THR A 644 22.72 19.52 -7.60
C THR A 644 24.11 20.06 -7.90
N LYS A 645 24.99 19.98 -6.89
CA LYS A 645 26.42 20.19 -7.00
C LYS A 645 27.18 19.11 -6.25
N GLY A 646 27.97 18.32 -6.97
CA GLY A 646 28.70 17.18 -6.40
C GLY A 646 27.76 16.25 -5.64
N PHE A 647 28.03 16.07 -4.37
CA PHE A 647 27.26 15.23 -3.46
C PHE A 647 26.01 15.90 -2.84
N ALA A 648 25.81 17.21 -3.04
CA ALA A 648 24.73 17.96 -2.41
C ALA A 648 23.62 18.33 -3.41
N THR A 649 22.36 18.15 -3.00
CA THR A 649 21.17 18.56 -3.75
C THR A 649 20.29 19.45 -2.86
N PHE A 650 19.96 20.65 -3.35
CA PHE A 650 19.00 21.56 -2.75
C PHE A 650 17.71 21.53 -3.58
N ALA A 651 16.56 21.52 -2.93
CA ALA A 651 15.30 21.54 -3.65
C ALA A 651 14.23 22.38 -2.93
N ILE A 652 13.32 22.93 -3.75
CA ILE A 652 12.05 23.50 -3.31
C ILE A 652 10.96 22.62 -3.91
N TRP A 653 9.99 22.26 -3.10
CA TRP A 653 8.85 21.43 -3.50
C TRP A 653 7.53 22.05 -3.06
N ALA A 654 6.48 21.78 -3.82
CA ALA A 654 5.12 22.21 -3.49
C ALA A 654 4.12 21.10 -3.85
N LYS A 655 3.10 20.91 -3.00
CA LYS A 655 2.01 19.95 -3.18
C LYS A 655 0.68 20.69 -3.19
N ASN A 656 -0.26 20.20 -4.01
CA ASN A 656 -1.56 20.84 -4.23
C ASN A 656 -1.44 22.33 -4.53
N ILE A 657 -0.61 22.68 -5.52
CA ILE A 657 -0.27 24.08 -5.89
C ILE A 657 -1.53 24.90 -6.21
N THR A 658 -2.56 24.26 -6.73
CA THR A 658 -3.83 24.88 -7.08
C THR A 658 -4.76 25.08 -5.88
N ASP A 659 -4.36 24.63 -4.70
CA ASP A 659 -5.17 24.60 -3.45
C ASP A 659 -6.58 24.05 -3.67
N THR A 660 -6.65 22.97 -4.45
CA THR A 660 -7.92 22.32 -4.80
C THR A 660 -8.61 21.79 -3.55
N GLN A 661 -9.83 22.23 -3.32
CA GLN A 661 -10.67 21.77 -2.20
C GLN A 661 -11.46 20.53 -2.64
N TYR A 662 -11.40 19.45 -1.83
CA TYR A 662 -12.12 18.20 -2.09
C TYR A 662 -12.42 17.46 -0.78
N THR A 663 -13.41 16.58 -0.80
CA THR A 663 -13.70 15.64 0.29
C THR A 663 -12.79 14.41 0.14
N ALA A 664 -11.88 14.22 1.09
CA ALA A 664 -10.96 13.09 1.09
C ALA A 664 -11.65 11.79 1.53
N PHE A 665 -12.64 11.92 2.42
CA PHE A 665 -13.43 10.80 2.92
C PHE A 665 -14.78 11.29 3.46
N TYR A 666 -15.84 10.48 3.29
CA TYR A 666 -17.19 10.75 3.81
C TYR A 666 -17.81 9.45 4.35
N PHE A 667 -18.54 9.57 5.44
CA PHE A 667 -19.39 8.51 6.00
C PHE A 667 -20.56 9.11 6.79
N GLU A 668 -21.50 8.26 7.18
CA GLU A 668 -22.61 8.66 8.06
C GLU A 668 -22.53 7.92 9.38
N SER A 669 -22.77 8.64 10.47
CA SER A 669 -22.89 8.09 11.82
C SER A 669 -24.00 8.83 12.56
N ALA A 670 -24.84 8.09 13.30
CA ALA A 670 -25.94 8.64 14.10
C ALA A 670 -26.83 9.65 13.33
N GLY A 671 -27.08 9.40 12.03
CA GLY A 671 -27.93 10.26 11.18
C GLY A 671 -27.26 11.55 10.69
N LYS A 672 -25.96 11.75 10.96
CA LYS A 672 -25.18 12.90 10.49
C LYS A 672 -24.18 12.47 9.43
N GLY A 673 -24.02 13.27 8.37
CA GLY A 673 -22.90 13.16 7.44
C GLY A 673 -21.63 13.71 8.08
N LEU A 674 -20.56 12.96 8.00
CA LEU A 674 -19.24 13.31 8.53
C LEU A 674 -18.21 13.20 7.40
N ALA A 675 -17.34 14.18 7.28
CA ALA A 675 -16.33 14.17 6.24
C ALA A 675 -14.98 14.76 6.69
N GLN A 676 -13.96 14.34 5.99
CA GLN A 676 -12.61 14.90 6.07
C GLN A 676 -12.33 15.71 4.80
N SER A 677 -11.82 16.92 4.96
CA SER A 677 -11.29 17.73 3.85
C SER A 677 -9.97 17.18 3.34
N GLY A 678 -9.68 17.41 2.07
CA GLY A 678 -8.36 17.16 1.49
C GLY A 678 -7.29 18.08 2.03
N ARG A 679 -6.03 17.67 1.93
CA ARG A 679 -4.89 18.49 2.40
C ARG A 679 -4.75 19.75 1.55
N PRO A 680 -4.53 20.93 2.17
CA PRO A 680 -4.37 22.21 1.47
C PRO A 680 -3.01 22.31 0.77
N PHE A 681 -2.77 23.43 0.08
CA PHE A 681 -1.47 23.78 -0.47
C PHE A 681 -0.36 23.69 0.58
N THR A 682 0.72 23.02 0.21
CA THR A 682 1.89 22.82 1.08
C THR A 682 3.16 23.12 0.29
N ILE A 683 4.08 23.89 0.86
CA ILE A 683 5.38 24.22 0.26
C ILE A 683 6.50 23.98 1.25
N GLY A 684 7.65 23.57 0.75
CA GLY A 684 8.83 23.33 1.59
C GLY A 684 10.13 23.32 0.81
N GLY A 685 11.22 23.20 1.56
CA GLY A 685 12.57 23.06 1.05
C GLY A 685 13.27 21.83 1.61
N SER A 686 14.18 21.26 0.83
CA SER A 686 14.98 20.11 1.26
C SER A 686 16.44 20.22 0.83
N VAL A 687 17.29 19.59 1.63
CA VAL A 687 18.71 19.37 1.34
C VAL A 687 18.97 17.87 1.44
N ALA A 688 19.61 17.32 0.43
CA ALA A 688 20.03 15.92 0.41
C ALA A 688 21.52 15.82 0.11
N ILE A 689 22.20 14.90 0.77
CA ILE A 689 23.62 14.59 0.63
C ILE A 689 23.75 13.12 0.29
N ALA A 690 24.51 12.80 -0.77
CA ALA A 690 24.84 11.44 -1.20
C ALA A 690 26.35 11.31 -1.33
N LEU A 691 26.99 10.49 -0.47
CA LEU A 691 28.43 10.26 -0.37
C LEU A 691 28.80 8.84 -0.79
#